data_0a5269f25bd7cf09aa9653dfbecd11cd
#
_entry.id   0a5269f25bd7cf09aa9653dfbecd11cd
#
_cell.length_a   1.000
_cell.length_b   1.000
_cell.length_c   1.000
_cell.angle_alpha   90.00
_cell.angle_beta   90.00
_cell.angle_gamma   90.00
#
_symmetry.space_group_name_H-M   'P 1'
#
loop_
_entity.id
_entity.type
_entity.pdbx_description
1 polymer ?
#
loop_
_entity_poly.entity_id
_entity_poly.type
_entity_poly.pdbx_seq_one_letter_code
_entity_poly.pdbx_strand_id
1 'polypeptide(L)'
;MTTPTNEYQFAIGGMDCAGCARTLESGVAKLEGVESCELNFSTERMRVRSTLDRAAIVQRVQSLGYTATDLADAPVAAPAPPPAAPGFLRFLWSRLDTRLTLLAALLVLPGVILHEILGWQARWIEALGLLAMALTIGPIAHSAWRALRFNRELNINALMSIAALGAVVIGAYVEAGLVLVLFALGEALEGYTSTRARHAIKSLMEVVPQTAVRLGETTCCGGCEEHVPVGELQVGDVIVVRPGERIPMDGTVRTGHAAVNQAPITGESRLVEKEPGAAVFAGSINGEGSLEITVSRLAQDNTIARMIRLVEDAQERRAPVQRFVDRFAKYYTPAVVLLAVLVAAVPSLFFGQPFWNPDPATFGWFYRGLALLVVACPCALVISTPVSLVSAMSAAARNGVLIKGGACLEALNRVRAVAFDKTGTLTTGRPAVIAVRAAGCDTANSRLIGHCAACDEVLALAGAVERRSEHPLAHAIMLASNQRGLDRLPAAEGVTALVGRGVSGTIGGRSVLVGSHRYFDRAIRHAAGDCRAAQADAAAGYTPVMVSVEGDYLGTITLADTVRASSREAVAQIKALGLSVVMLTGDEQAGAERIGAAVGVSEVQAELLPEQKVAAVEALQQRYGAVAMVGDGINDTPALATAGVGIAIGGAHGGSNQAMETADVTLMSDDLRQLPFAIGLSRATMQTVWINVVLSIGIKLVFLLLVLLGIGTM
;
A
#
# COMPACT_ATOMS: atom_id res chain seq x y z
N MET A 1 -9.89 -10.76 -39.22
CA MET A 1 -10.75 -11.04 -38.07
C MET A 1 -9.81 -11.28 -36.90
N THR A 2 -9.61 -10.31 -36.05
CA THR A 2 -8.80 -10.46 -34.82
C THR A 2 -9.60 -11.31 -33.84
N THR A 3 -9.11 -12.52 -33.53
CA THR A 3 -9.67 -13.36 -32.45
C THR A 3 -9.68 -12.55 -31.16
N PRO A 4 -10.77 -12.55 -30.41
CA PRO A 4 -10.83 -11.81 -29.15
C PRO A 4 -9.78 -12.37 -28.19
N THR A 5 -8.95 -11.50 -27.65
CA THR A 5 -7.95 -11.86 -26.64
C THR A 5 -8.66 -11.95 -25.29
N ASN A 6 -8.59 -13.10 -24.66
CA ASN A 6 -9.14 -13.33 -23.31
C ASN A 6 -8.07 -13.10 -22.24
N GLU A 7 -8.48 -12.60 -21.10
CA GLU A 7 -7.62 -12.46 -19.91
C GLU A 7 -7.97 -13.56 -18.90
N TYR A 8 -7.01 -14.38 -18.52
CA TYR A 8 -7.16 -15.46 -17.56
C TYR A 8 -6.31 -15.22 -16.33
N GLN A 9 -6.81 -15.62 -15.16
CA GLN A 9 -6.10 -15.55 -13.89
C GLN A 9 -6.05 -16.93 -13.25
N PHE A 10 -4.85 -17.39 -12.91
CA PHE A 10 -4.61 -18.68 -12.28
C PHE A 10 -3.87 -18.53 -10.96
N ALA A 11 -4.25 -19.36 -9.97
CA ALA A 11 -3.44 -19.61 -8.80
C ALA A 11 -2.44 -20.72 -9.12
N ILE A 12 -1.15 -20.47 -8.90
CA ILE A 12 -0.06 -21.38 -9.25
C ILE A 12 0.52 -22.00 -7.98
N GLY A 13 0.51 -23.34 -7.91
CA GLY A 13 1.12 -24.08 -6.80
C GLY A 13 2.44 -24.75 -7.21
N GLY A 14 3.31 -24.97 -6.19
CA GLY A 14 4.59 -25.65 -6.38
C GLY A 14 5.76 -24.76 -6.77
N MET A 15 5.65 -23.43 -6.58
CA MET A 15 6.75 -22.49 -6.81
C MET A 15 7.56 -22.28 -5.52
N ASP A 16 8.83 -22.63 -5.56
CA ASP A 16 9.70 -22.63 -4.40
C ASP A 16 10.68 -21.45 -4.36
N CYS A 17 10.92 -20.83 -5.53
CA CYS A 17 11.88 -19.75 -5.66
C CYS A 17 11.46 -18.74 -6.74
N ALA A 18 11.98 -17.51 -6.67
CA ALA A 18 11.75 -16.48 -7.68
C ALA A 18 12.25 -16.90 -9.09
N GLY A 19 13.30 -17.72 -9.15
CA GLY A 19 13.79 -18.32 -10.38
C GLY A 19 12.78 -19.28 -11.02
N CYS A 20 12.05 -20.04 -10.20
CA CYS A 20 10.99 -20.95 -10.64
C CYS A 20 9.84 -20.15 -11.27
N ALA A 21 9.44 -19.05 -10.67
CA ALA A 21 8.40 -18.16 -11.20
C ALA A 21 8.80 -17.58 -12.56
N ARG A 22 10.04 -17.12 -12.73
CA ARG A 22 10.55 -16.64 -14.03
C ARG A 22 10.57 -17.72 -15.10
N THR A 23 10.99 -18.93 -14.72
CA THR A 23 11.01 -20.07 -15.65
C THR A 23 9.61 -20.39 -16.15
N LEU A 24 8.63 -20.37 -15.26
CA LEU A 24 7.23 -20.62 -15.61
C LEU A 24 6.66 -19.48 -16.48
N GLU A 25 6.85 -18.22 -16.06
CA GLU A 25 6.40 -17.03 -16.78
C GLU A 25 6.94 -17.01 -18.23
N SER A 26 8.27 -17.20 -18.39
CA SER A 26 8.90 -17.28 -19.70
C SER A 26 8.45 -18.48 -20.51
N GLY A 27 8.17 -19.60 -19.86
CA GLY A 27 7.70 -20.83 -20.50
C GLY A 27 6.27 -20.72 -21.03
N VAL A 28 5.39 -19.99 -20.34
CA VAL A 28 4.01 -19.72 -20.78
C VAL A 28 4.00 -18.60 -21.83
N ALA A 29 4.78 -17.53 -21.64
CA ALA A 29 4.87 -16.41 -22.58
C ALA A 29 5.37 -16.81 -23.98
N LYS A 30 6.08 -17.95 -24.11
CA LYS A 30 6.55 -18.49 -25.40
C LYS A 30 5.53 -19.34 -26.16
N LEU A 31 4.32 -19.54 -25.62
CA LEU A 31 3.25 -20.21 -26.37
C LEU A 31 2.75 -19.32 -27.50
N GLU A 32 2.61 -19.88 -28.69
CA GLU A 32 1.97 -19.18 -29.80
C GLU A 32 0.51 -18.85 -29.45
N GLY A 33 0.14 -17.58 -29.50
CA GLY A 33 -1.19 -17.07 -29.09
C GLY A 33 -1.24 -16.44 -27.71
N VAL A 34 -0.14 -16.41 -26.95
CA VAL A 34 -0.02 -15.63 -25.71
C VAL A 34 0.57 -14.25 -26.02
N GLU A 35 -0.17 -13.19 -25.72
CA GLU A 35 0.27 -11.80 -25.90
C GLU A 35 1.10 -11.32 -24.72
N SER A 36 0.65 -11.63 -23.51
CA SER A 36 1.39 -11.33 -22.26
C SER A 36 1.14 -12.39 -21.19
N CYS A 37 2.17 -12.65 -20.41
CA CYS A 37 2.09 -13.49 -19.22
C CYS A 37 2.86 -12.79 -18.10
N GLU A 38 2.19 -12.54 -17.01
CA GLU A 38 2.76 -11.95 -15.79
C GLU A 38 2.54 -12.92 -14.64
N LEU A 39 3.61 -13.32 -13.98
CA LEU A 39 3.56 -14.20 -12.83
C LEU A 39 4.20 -13.53 -11.62
N ASN A 40 3.43 -13.43 -10.56
CA ASN A 40 3.93 -12.91 -9.29
C ASN A 40 4.24 -14.06 -8.34
N PHE A 41 5.52 -14.21 -7.99
CA PHE A 41 5.98 -15.21 -7.05
C PHE A 41 5.40 -15.03 -5.64
N SER A 42 5.17 -13.78 -5.20
CA SER A 42 4.71 -13.48 -3.85
C SER A 42 3.22 -13.78 -3.65
N THR A 43 2.40 -13.59 -4.68
CA THR A 43 0.95 -13.86 -4.63
C THR A 43 0.57 -15.22 -5.19
N GLU A 44 1.52 -15.90 -5.85
CA GLU A 44 1.29 -17.17 -6.57
C GLU A 44 0.21 -17.03 -7.66
N ARG A 45 -0.02 -15.80 -8.17
CA ARG A 45 -0.99 -15.52 -9.22
C ARG A 45 -0.31 -15.32 -10.55
N MET A 46 -0.89 -15.92 -11.59
CA MET A 46 -0.48 -15.77 -12.99
C MET A 46 -1.62 -15.16 -13.78
N ARG A 47 -1.33 -14.05 -14.45
CA ARG A 47 -2.24 -13.38 -15.38
C ARG A 47 -1.75 -13.61 -16.80
N VAL A 48 -2.61 -14.12 -17.68
CA VAL A 48 -2.28 -14.44 -19.07
C VAL A 48 -3.30 -13.80 -19.98
N ARG A 49 -2.83 -12.98 -20.93
CA ARG A 49 -3.61 -12.52 -22.08
C ARG A 49 -3.31 -13.39 -23.27
N SER A 50 -4.33 -14.08 -23.79
CA SER A 50 -4.14 -15.06 -24.83
C SER A 50 -5.36 -15.25 -25.71
N THR A 51 -5.12 -15.64 -26.95
CA THR A 51 -6.14 -16.16 -27.87
C THR A 51 -6.36 -17.66 -27.69
N LEU A 52 -5.56 -18.33 -26.87
CA LEU A 52 -5.65 -19.76 -26.57
C LEU A 52 -6.76 -20.05 -25.57
N ASP A 53 -7.25 -21.29 -25.58
CA ASP A 53 -8.16 -21.79 -24.58
C ASP A 53 -7.45 -22.00 -23.22
N ARG A 54 -8.20 -21.84 -22.14
CA ARG A 54 -7.82 -22.05 -20.73
C ARG A 54 -7.07 -23.37 -20.51
N ALA A 55 -7.59 -24.46 -21.09
CA ALA A 55 -7.02 -25.81 -20.96
C ALA A 55 -5.58 -25.90 -21.49
N ALA A 56 -5.27 -25.21 -22.58
CA ALA A 56 -3.93 -25.20 -23.18
C ALA A 56 -2.91 -24.53 -22.24
N ILE A 57 -3.28 -23.45 -21.58
CA ILE A 57 -2.44 -22.74 -20.61
C ILE A 57 -2.18 -23.63 -19.40
N VAL A 58 -3.24 -24.26 -18.81
CA VAL A 58 -3.13 -25.18 -17.69
C VAL A 58 -2.23 -26.37 -18.03
N GLN A 59 -2.41 -26.98 -19.21
CA GLN A 59 -1.57 -28.09 -19.67
C GLN A 59 -0.09 -27.67 -19.79
N ARG A 60 0.16 -26.43 -20.26
CA ARG A 60 1.53 -25.89 -20.34
C ARG A 60 2.14 -25.72 -18.97
N VAL A 61 1.41 -25.18 -18.01
CA VAL A 61 1.85 -25.02 -16.60
C VAL A 61 2.17 -26.39 -16.00
N GLN A 62 1.30 -27.39 -16.22
CA GLN A 62 1.52 -28.75 -15.74
C GLN A 62 2.75 -29.41 -16.40
N SER A 63 2.97 -29.19 -17.70
CA SER A 63 4.15 -29.70 -18.42
C SER A 63 5.47 -29.12 -17.88
N LEU A 64 5.41 -27.92 -17.28
CA LEU A 64 6.53 -27.27 -16.59
C LEU A 64 6.69 -27.74 -15.15
N GLY A 65 5.81 -28.63 -14.65
CA GLY A 65 5.90 -29.24 -13.32
C GLY A 65 5.24 -28.43 -12.21
N TYR A 66 4.31 -27.53 -12.54
CA TYR A 66 3.54 -26.72 -11.59
C TYR A 66 2.05 -27.03 -11.66
N THR A 67 1.28 -26.63 -10.65
CA THR A 67 -0.17 -26.73 -10.67
C THR A 67 -0.80 -25.38 -10.95
N ALA A 68 -1.85 -25.35 -11.78
CA ALA A 68 -2.63 -24.15 -12.03
C ALA A 68 -4.10 -24.41 -11.67
N THR A 69 -4.67 -23.56 -10.83
CA THR A 69 -6.09 -23.56 -10.48
C THR A 69 -6.69 -22.26 -10.98
N ASP A 70 -7.79 -22.34 -11.70
CA ASP A 70 -8.48 -21.15 -12.18
C ASP A 70 -9.14 -20.41 -11.03
N LEU A 71 -8.92 -19.10 -10.94
CA LEU A 71 -9.53 -18.27 -9.90
C LEU A 71 -11.00 -17.95 -10.19
N ALA A 72 -11.46 -18.10 -11.44
CA ALA A 72 -12.86 -17.93 -11.77
C ALA A 72 -13.74 -19.10 -11.33
N ASP A 73 -13.16 -20.31 -11.20
CA ASP A 73 -13.86 -21.54 -10.79
C ASP A 73 -13.62 -21.85 -9.29
N ALA A 74 -12.83 -21.05 -8.57
CA ALA A 74 -12.60 -21.25 -7.16
C ALA A 74 -13.90 -20.98 -6.39
N PRO A 75 -14.44 -21.95 -5.63
CA PRO A 75 -15.59 -21.68 -4.77
C PRO A 75 -15.21 -20.55 -3.82
N VAL A 76 -16.12 -19.58 -3.63
CA VAL A 76 -16.01 -18.50 -2.66
C VAL A 76 -16.17 -19.10 -1.26
N ALA A 77 -15.32 -20.04 -0.91
CA ALA A 77 -15.18 -20.53 0.46
C ALA A 77 -14.39 -19.46 1.22
N ALA A 78 -14.97 -18.97 2.30
CA ALA A 78 -14.26 -18.10 3.22
C ALA A 78 -12.91 -18.75 3.55
N PRO A 79 -11.77 -18.07 3.33
CA PRO A 79 -10.46 -18.65 3.55
C PRO A 79 -10.34 -19.07 5.01
N ALA A 80 -10.07 -20.35 5.25
CA ALA A 80 -9.74 -20.81 6.58
C ALA A 80 -8.56 -19.97 7.13
N PRO A 81 -8.55 -19.63 8.43
CA PRO A 81 -7.48 -18.84 9.00
C PRO A 81 -6.14 -19.48 8.65
N PRO A 82 -5.20 -18.74 8.05
CA PRO A 82 -3.91 -19.30 7.72
C PRO A 82 -3.23 -19.74 9.03
N PRO A 83 -2.63 -20.92 9.08
CA PRO A 83 -1.88 -21.34 10.26
C PRO A 83 -0.78 -20.31 10.53
N ALA A 84 -0.52 -20.02 11.80
CA ALA A 84 0.54 -19.09 12.22
C ALA A 84 1.85 -19.38 11.47
N ALA A 85 2.56 -18.33 11.04
CA ALA A 85 3.80 -18.47 10.27
C ALA A 85 4.71 -19.48 10.95
N PRO A 86 5.10 -20.57 10.29
CA PRO A 86 5.93 -21.60 10.91
C PRO A 86 7.25 -20.99 11.35
N GLY A 87 7.71 -21.33 12.55
CA GLY A 87 9.07 -21.00 12.98
C GLY A 87 10.10 -21.56 11.97
N PHE A 88 11.30 -20.95 11.87
CA PHE A 88 12.33 -21.32 10.90
C PHE A 88 12.64 -22.84 10.90
N LEU A 89 12.83 -23.43 12.06
CA LEU A 89 13.08 -24.87 12.18
C LEU A 89 11.91 -25.72 11.67
N ARG A 90 10.67 -25.32 11.96
CA ARG A 90 9.46 -26.03 11.48
C ARG A 90 9.34 -25.91 9.96
N PHE A 91 9.71 -24.78 9.38
CA PHE A 91 9.73 -24.58 7.93
C PHE A 91 10.76 -25.52 7.27
N LEU A 92 11.98 -25.62 7.83
CA LEU A 92 13.02 -26.52 7.32
C LEU A 92 12.58 -28.00 7.37
N TRP A 93 11.80 -28.41 8.39
CA TRP A 93 11.27 -29.77 8.49
C TRP A 93 10.00 -30.02 7.69
N SER A 94 9.33 -29.01 7.18
CA SER A 94 8.05 -29.17 6.47
C SER A 94 8.20 -29.72 5.05
N ARG A 95 9.39 -29.55 4.42
CA ARG A 95 9.62 -29.88 3.00
C ARG A 95 10.69 -30.97 2.88
N LEU A 96 10.50 -31.85 1.91
CA LEU A 96 11.45 -32.94 1.66
C LEU A 96 12.83 -32.38 1.25
N ASP A 97 12.86 -31.39 0.36
CA ASP A 97 14.10 -30.79 -0.15
C ASP A 97 14.95 -30.17 0.96
N THR A 98 14.31 -29.44 1.89
CA THR A 98 15.01 -28.83 3.03
C THR A 98 15.46 -29.86 4.07
N ARG A 99 14.72 -30.95 4.26
CA ARG A 99 15.17 -32.09 5.10
C ARG A 99 16.41 -32.76 4.51
N LEU A 100 16.42 -33.01 3.21
CA LEU A 100 17.59 -33.56 2.51
C LEU A 100 18.81 -32.62 2.60
N THR A 101 18.57 -31.30 2.47
CA THR A 101 19.62 -30.28 2.65
C THR A 101 20.19 -30.29 4.08
N LEU A 102 19.35 -30.40 5.12
CA LEU A 102 19.82 -30.49 6.50
C LEU A 102 20.63 -31.78 6.76
N LEU A 103 20.17 -32.90 6.20
CA LEU A 103 20.92 -34.15 6.28
C LEU A 103 22.26 -34.02 5.56
N ALA A 104 22.30 -33.44 4.37
CA ALA A 104 23.51 -33.19 3.62
C ALA A 104 24.45 -32.24 4.37
N ALA A 105 23.94 -31.19 5.02
CA ALA A 105 24.73 -30.30 5.86
C ALA A 105 25.41 -31.05 7.03
N LEU A 106 24.66 -31.95 7.68
CA LEU A 106 25.20 -32.78 8.74
C LEU A 106 26.31 -33.74 8.24
N LEU A 107 26.17 -34.24 7.01
CA LEU A 107 27.17 -35.12 6.39
C LEU A 107 28.44 -34.38 5.93
N VAL A 108 28.30 -33.13 5.44
CA VAL A 108 29.45 -32.34 4.98
C VAL A 108 30.23 -31.75 6.13
N LEU A 109 29.61 -31.41 7.26
CA LEU A 109 30.26 -30.75 8.39
C LEU A 109 31.48 -31.50 8.94
N PRO A 110 31.45 -32.82 9.17
CA PRO A 110 32.65 -33.58 9.52
C PRO A 110 33.74 -33.52 8.44
N GLY A 111 33.34 -33.55 7.15
CA GLY A 111 34.26 -33.43 6.03
C GLY A 111 35.04 -32.12 6.08
N VAL A 112 34.36 -31.00 6.24
CA VAL A 112 34.98 -29.67 6.34
C VAL A 112 35.93 -29.59 7.55
N ILE A 113 35.48 -30.05 8.73
CA ILE A 113 36.30 -29.97 9.96
C ILE A 113 37.55 -30.87 9.85
N LEU A 114 37.41 -32.10 9.41
CA LEU A 114 38.47 -33.07 9.37
C LEU A 114 39.43 -32.84 8.19
N HIS A 115 38.88 -32.52 7.01
CA HIS A 115 39.66 -32.30 5.80
C HIS A 115 40.33 -30.93 5.78
N GLU A 116 39.55 -29.83 5.90
CA GLU A 116 40.04 -28.47 5.73
C GLU A 116 40.79 -27.93 6.97
N ILE A 117 40.33 -28.26 8.20
CA ILE A 117 40.89 -27.70 9.43
C ILE A 117 41.99 -28.61 9.99
N LEU A 118 41.78 -29.94 10.01
CA LEU A 118 42.69 -30.91 10.61
C LEU A 118 43.61 -31.60 9.58
N GLY A 119 43.40 -31.38 8.27
CA GLY A 119 44.23 -31.93 7.20
C GLY A 119 44.15 -33.46 7.03
N TRP A 120 43.08 -34.09 7.53
CA TRP A 120 42.90 -35.54 7.43
C TRP A 120 42.39 -35.92 6.03
N GLN A 121 43.17 -36.74 5.32
CA GLN A 121 42.80 -37.28 4.00
C GLN A 121 42.35 -38.75 4.15
N ALA A 122 41.03 -38.96 4.23
CA ALA A 122 40.48 -40.29 4.32
C ALA A 122 39.34 -40.46 3.30
N ARG A 123 39.31 -41.56 2.54
CA ARG A 123 38.35 -41.86 1.50
C ARG A 123 36.89 -41.80 1.96
N TRP A 124 36.61 -42.10 3.24
CA TRP A 124 35.27 -42.00 3.80
C TRP A 124 34.78 -40.55 3.93
N ILE A 125 35.71 -39.60 4.13
CA ILE A 125 35.40 -38.17 4.17
C ILE A 125 34.95 -37.68 2.77
N GLU A 126 35.65 -38.09 1.74
CA GLU A 126 35.31 -37.82 0.33
C GLU A 126 33.95 -38.43 -0.03
N ALA A 127 33.69 -39.67 0.44
CA ALA A 127 32.41 -40.35 0.25
C ALA A 127 31.22 -39.60 0.91
N LEU A 128 31.44 -38.98 2.09
CA LEU A 128 30.42 -38.13 2.74
C LEU A 128 30.14 -36.87 1.93
N GLY A 129 31.14 -36.22 1.34
CA GLY A 129 30.99 -35.09 0.42
C GLY A 129 30.14 -35.45 -0.79
N LEU A 130 30.49 -36.59 -1.45
CA LEU A 130 29.72 -37.11 -2.59
C LEU A 130 28.26 -37.45 -2.22
N LEU A 131 28.04 -38.04 -1.05
CA LEU A 131 26.66 -38.36 -0.59
C LEU A 131 25.86 -37.08 -0.33
N ALA A 132 26.47 -36.07 0.30
CA ALA A 132 25.84 -34.77 0.52
C ALA A 132 25.49 -34.08 -0.80
N MET A 133 26.43 -34.12 -1.78
CA MET A 133 26.16 -33.64 -3.13
C MET A 133 24.97 -34.40 -3.78
N ALA A 134 24.96 -35.73 -3.72
CA ALA A 134 23.90 -36.54 -4.31
C ALA A 134 22.51 -36.22 -3.73
N LEU A 135 22.43 -35.91 -2.42
CA LEU A 135 21.18 -35.53 -1.75
C LEU A 135 20.68 -34.13 -2.17
N THR A 136 21.59 -33.22 -2.54
CA THR A 136 21.21 -31.81 -2.82
C THR A 136 21.13 -31.48 -4.30
N ILE A 137 21.88 -32.20 -5.17
CA ILE A 137 21.97 -31.86 -6.60
C ILE A 137 20.66 -32.12 -7.38
N GLY A 138 19.83 -33.09 -6.95
CA GLY A 138 18.64 -33.50 -7.67
C GLY A 138 17.68 -32.36 -8.01
N PRO A 139 17.14 -31.63 -7.02
CA PRO A 139 16.25 -30.48 -7.24
C PRO A 139 16.94 -29.37 -8.07
N ILE A 140 18.20 -29.08 -7.78
CA ILE A 140 18.97 -28.01 -8.43
C ILE A 140 19.18 -28.32 -9.92
N ALA A 141 19.67 -29.52 -10.22
CA ALA A 141 19.92 -29.97 -11.61
C ALA A 141 18.60 -30.09 -12.39
N HIS A 142 17.52 -30.55 -11.77
CA HIS A 142 16.21 -30.61 -12.41
C HIS A 142 15.68 -29.21 -12.76
N SER A 143 15.83 -28.24 -11.88
CA SER A 143 15.50 -26.84 -12.15
C SER A 143 16.38 -26.24 -13.27
N ALA A 144 17.67 -26.52 -13.26
CA ALA A 144 18.63 -26.12 -14.29
C ALA A 144 18.25 -26.71 -15.67
N TRP A 145 17.96 -28.00 -15.70
CA TRP A 145 17.54 -28.70 -16.94
C TRP A 145 16.24 -28.14 -17.53
N ARG A 146 15.25 -27.85 -16.68
CA ARG A 146 14.00 -27.23 -17.13
C ARG A 146 14.24 -25.86 -17.75
N ALA A 147 15.03 -25.00 -17.09
CA ALA A 147 15.36 -23.67 -17.63
C ALA A 147 16.08 -23.75 -18.98
N LEU A 148 17.05 -24.65 -19.09
CA LEU A 148 17.80 -24.86 -20.34
C LEU A 148 16.94 -25.45 -21.45
N ARG A 149 16.11 -26.48 -21.14
CA ARG A 149 15.30 -27.21 -22.13
C ARG A 149 14.15 -26.37 -22.67
N PHE A 150 13.46 -25.63 -21.80
CA PHE A 150 12.23 -24.90 -22.16
C PHE A 150 12.48 -23.42 -22.45
N ASN A 151 13.39 -22.77 -21.72
CA ASN A 151 13.63 -21.35 -21.89
C ASN A 151 14.89 -21.02 -22.67
N ARG A 152 15.81 -21.99 -22.83
CA ARG A 152 17.15 -21.79 -23.40
C ARG A 152 17.93 -20.71 -22.63
N GLU A 153 17.75 -20.64 -21.32
CA GLU A 153 18.43 -19.68 -20.46
C GLU A 153 19.28 -20.41 -19.43
N LEU A 154 20.50 -19.89 -19.23
CA LEU A 154 21.40 -20.33 -18.18
C LEU A 154 20.99 -19.59 -16.88
N ASN A 155 20.37 -20.31 -15.95
CA ASN A 155 20.01 -19.78 -14.64
C ASN A 155 21.12 -20.08 -13.59
N ILE A 156 20.93 -19.57 -12.38
CA ILE A 156 21.88 -19.77 -11.28
C ILE A 156 22.04 -21.25 -10.94
N ASN A 157 20.96 -22.04 -11.01
CA ASN A 157 20.97 -23.48 -10.76
C ASN A 157 21.85 -24.23 -11.76
N ALA A 158 21.89 -23.76 -13.03
CA ALA A 158 22.80 -24.31 -14.03
C ALA A 158 24.27 -24.01 -13.69
N LEU A 159 24.59 -22.78 -13.22
CA LEU A 159 25.93 -22.45 -12.76
C LEU A 159 26.37 -23.37 -11.61
N MET A 160 25.53 -23.55 -10.61
CA MET A 160 25.85 -24.38 -9.45
C MET A 160 26.00 -25.85 -9.84
N SER A 161 25.17 -26.36 -10.74
CA SER A 161 25.28 -27.73 -11.24
C SER A 161 26.59 -27.95 -12.02
N ILE A 162 26.98 -27.00 -12.87
CA ILE A 162 28.25 -27.07 -13.63
C ILE A 162 29.44 -27.01 -12.67
N ALA A 163 29.43 -26.10 -11.70
CA ALA A 163 30.49 -25.97 -10.71
C ALA A 163 30.66 -27.23 -9.86
N ALA A 164 29.55 -27.81 -9.37
CA ALA A 164 29.57 -29.01 -8.56
C ALA A 164 30.05 -30.24 -9.38
N LEU A 165 29.60 -30.43 -10.60
CA LEU A 165 30.08 -31.49 -11.48
C LEU A 165 31.55 -31.30 -11.81
N GLY A 166 32.00 -30.08 -12.09
CA GLY A 166 33.39 -29.75 -12.31
C GLY A 166 34.27 -30.05 -11.11
N ALA A 167 33.79 -29.75 -9.88
CA ALA A 167 34.50 -30.07 -8.64
C ALA A 167 34.69 -31.59 -8.46
N VAL A 168 33.71 -32.41 -8.82
CA VAL A 168 33.83 -33.87 -8.82
C VAL A 168 34.90 -34.34 -9.82
N VAL A 169 34.97 -33.74 -11.01
CA VAL A 169 35.96 -34.10 -12.06
C VAL A 169 37.42 -33.85 -11.58
N ILE A 170 37.63 -32.83 -10.75
CA ILE A 170 38.95 -32.51 -10.17
C ILE A 170 39.22 -33.21 -8.84
N GLY A 171 38.30 -34.04 -8.34
CA GLY A 171 38.46 -34.75 -7.08
C GLY A 171 38.15 -33.91 -5.82
N ALA A 172 37.56 -32.72 -5.98
CA ALA A 172 37.18 -31.83 -4.88
C ALA A 172 35.75 -32.18 -4.35
N TYR A 173 35.63 -33.37 -3.75
CA TYR A 173 34.32 -33.93 -3.39
C TYR A 173 33.65 -33.24 -2.19
N VAL A 174 34.45 -32.85 -1.19
CA VAL A 174 33.96 -32.15 0.01
C VAL A 174 33.47 -30.76 -0.36
N GLU A 175 34.21 -30.05 -1.19
CA GLU A 175 33.88 -28.71 -1.69
C GLU A 175 32.62 -28.75 -2.58
N ALA A 176 32.50 -29.79 -3.45
CA ALA A 176 31.27 -29.97 -4.24
C ALA A 176 30.02 -30.12 -3.37
N GLY A 177 30.10 -30.93 -2.32
CA GLY A 177 29.05 -31.10 -1.35
C GLY A 177 28.75 -29.81 -0.58
N LEU A 178 29.80 -29.14 -0.08
CA LEU A 178 29.66 -27.89 0.68
C LEU A 178 29.00 -26.78 -0.13
N VAL A 179 29.44 -26.56 -1.37
CA VAL A 179 28.89 -25.53 -2.27
C VAL A 179 27.39 -25.74 -2.50
N LEU A 180 26.96 -26.97 -2.80
CA LEU A 180 25.56 -27.26 -3.03
C LEU A 180 24.72 -27.18 -1.76
N VAL A 181 25.26 -27.59 -0.60
CA VAL A 181 24.57 -27.46 0.69
C VAL A 181 24.39 -25.99 1.05
N LEU A 182 25.42 -25.16 0.93
CA LEU A 182 25.35 -23.72 1.21
C LEU A 182 24.36 -23.03 0.24
N PHE A 183 24.35 -23.42 -1.03
CA PHE A 183 23.42 -22.91 -2.01
C PHE A 183 21.97 -23.30 -1.67
N ALA A 184 21.71 -24.58 -1.39
CA ALA A 184 20.37 -25.08 -1.05
C ALA A 184 19.86 -24.47 0.28
N LEU A 185 20.76 -24.23 1.25
CA LEU A 185 20.43 -23.52 2.49
C LEU A 185 20.06 -22.07 2.22
N GLY A 186 20.78 -21.41 1.32
CA GLY A 186 20.46 -20.05 0.84
C GLY A 186 19.07 -19.98 0.18
N GLU A 187 18.75 -20.92 -0.72
CA GLU A 187 17.39 -21.03 -1.32
C GLU A 187 16.31 -21.28 -0.25
N ALA A 188 16.60 -22.13 0.74
CA ALA A 188 15.67 -22.39 1.85
C ALA A 188 15.39 -21.13 2.71
N LEU A 189 16.44 -20.33 2.99
CA LEU A 189 16.31 -19.05 3.68
C LEU A 189 15.50 -18.04 2.86
N GLU A 190 15.70 -17.99 1.56
CA GLU A 190 14.90 -17.18 0.64
C GLU A 190 13.43 -17.57 0.69
N GLY A 191 13.13 -18.86 0.54
CA GLY A 191 11.77 -19.38 0.62
C GLY A 191 11.10 -19.09 1.96
N TYR A 192 11.82 -19.21 3.07
CA TYR A 192 11.33 -18.86 4.41
C TYR A 192 10.98 -17.37 4.54
N THR A 193 11.89 -16.49 4.12
CA THR A 193 11.70 -15.03 4.21
C THR A 193 10.51 -14.58 3.34
N SER A 194 10.38 -15.14 2.13
CA SER A 194 9.26 -14.90 1.24
C SER A 194 7.94 -15.40 1.83
N THR A 195 7.94 -16.59 2.43
CA THR A 195 6.76 -17.15 3.11
C THR A 195 6.35 -16.31 4.31
N ARG A 196 7.31 -15.85 5.13
CA ARG A 196 7.05 -14.98 6.27
C ARG A 196 6.47 -13.62 5.83
N ALA A 197 7.00 -13.05 4.75
CA ALA A 197 6.47 -11.81 4.18
C ALA A 197 5.02 -11.98 3.69
N ARG A 198 4.69 -13.11 3.04
CA ARG A 198 3.31 -13.45 2.65
C ARG A 198 2.38 -13.62 3.85
N HIS A 199 2.82 -14.30 4.91
CA HIS A 199 2.02 -14.44 6.13
C HIS A 199 1.75 -13.10 6.82
N ALA A 200 2.69 -12.16 6.79
CA ALA A 200 2.48 -10.82 7.34
C ALA A 200 1.37 -10.05 6.61
N ILE A 201 1.16 -10.32 5.33
CA ILE A 201 0.05 -9.74 4.55
C ILE A 201 -1.25 -10.51 4.81
N LYS A 202 -1.21 -11.85 4.81
CA LYS A 202 -2.38 -12.67 5.13
C LYS A 202 -2.91 -12.43 6.55
N SER A 203 -2.07 -12.06 7.51
CA SER A 203 -2.51 -11.73 8.87
C SER A 203 -3.38 -10.46 8.93
N LEU A 204 -3.36 -9.61 7.90
CA LEU A 204 -4.35 -8.53 7.75
C LEU A 204 -5.76 -9.09 7.47
N MET A 205 -5.86 -10.31 6.90
CA MET A 205 -7.13 -10.99 6.62
C MET A 205 -7.77 -11.61 7.87
N GLU A 206 -6.98 -11.94 8.91
CA GLU A 206 -7.48 -12.51 10.18
C GLU A 206 -8.27 -11.51 11.04
N VAL A 207 -8.33 -10.27 10.60
CA VAL A 207 -9.01 -9.19 11.33
C VAL A 207 -10.53 -9.30 11.24
N VAL A 208 -11.10 -10.01 10.23
CA VAL A 208 -12.56 -10.13 10.04
C VAL A 208 -13.09 -11.43 10.62
N PRO A 209 -14.15 -11.40 11.47
CA PRO A 209 -14.86 -12.61 11.90
C PRO A 209 -15.44 -13.36 10.70
N GLN A 210 -15.52 -14.69 10.79
CA GLN A 210 -16.08 -15.54 9.73
C GLN A 210 -17.60 -15.69 9.85
N THR A 211 -18.16 -15.41 11.02
CA THR A 211 -19.58 -15.49 11.34
C THR A 211 -20.06 -14.17 11.92
N ALA A 212 -21.33 -13.87 11.70
CA ALA A 212 -22.02 -12.71 12.24
C ALA A 212 -23.33 -13.15 12.88
N VAL A 213 -23.85 -12.35 13.81
CA VAL A 213 -25.18 -12.52 14.39
C VAL A 213 -26.15 -11.63 13.63
N ARG A 214 -27.02 -12.22 12.81
CA ARG A 214 -28.06 -11.53 12.06
C ARG A 214 -29.34 -11.47 12.86
N LEU A 215 -30.03 -10.32 12.85
CA LEU A 215 -31.39 -10.18 13.38
C LEU A 215 -32.39 -10.59 12.31
N GLY A 216 -33.14 -11.67 12.55
CA GLY A 216 -34.20 -12.12 11.65
C GLY A 216 -35.45 -11.24 11.77
N GLU A 217 -36.17 -11.07 10.64
CA GLU A 217 -37.43 -10.28 10.55
C GLU A 217 -38.67 -10.95 11.17
N THR A 218 -38.55 -12.02 11.97
CA THR A 218 -39.73 -12.74 12.45
C THR A 218 -40.46 -11.97 13.54
N THR A 219 -41.68 -11.60 13.23
CA THR A 219 -42.65 -10.75 13.95
C THR A 219 -43.18 -11.35 15.28
N CYS A 220 -42.82 -12.57 15.67
CA CYS A 220 -43.43 -13.24 16.83
C CYS A 220 -42.66 -13.14 18.17
N CYS A 221 -41.34 -12.83 18.20
CA CYS A 221 -40.56 -12.87 19.44
C CYS A 221 -39.44 -11.80 19.52
N GLY A 222 -39.60 -10.63 18.95
CA GLY A 222 -38.66 -9.52 19.19
C GLY A 222 -37.24 -9.71 18.61
N GLY A 223 -37.11 -10.36 17.46
CA GLY A 223 -35.84 -10.57 16.72
C GLY A 223 -35.12 -11.86 17.16
N CYS A 224 -35.18 -12.89 16.32
CA CYS A 224 -34.35 -14.08 16.54
C CYS A 224 -32.92 -13.78 16.08
N GLU A 225 -31.95 -13.94 16.98
CA GLU A 225 -30.52 -13.89 16.65
C GLU A 225 -30.13 -15.20 15.94
N GLU A 226 -29.61 -15.10 14.73
CA GLU A 226 -29.14 -16.21 13.92
C GLU A 226 -27.64 -16.06 13.64
N HIS A 227 -26.85 -17.09 13.92
CA HIS A 227 -25.46 -17.13 13.54
C HIS A 227 -25.33 -17.53 12.08
N VAL A 228 -24.90 -16.62 11.23
CA VAL A 228 -24.73 -16.84 9.80
C VAL A 228 -23.26 -16.64 9.38
N PRO A 229 -22.77 -17.37 8.36
CA PRO A 229 -21.50 -17.06 7.73
C PRO A 229 -21.53 -15.64 7.13
N VAL A 230 -20.44 -14.89 7.27
CA VAL A 230 -20.35 -13.50 6.75
C VAL A 230 -20.59 -13.44 5.24
N GLY A 231 -20.22 -14.50 4.50
CA GLY A 231 -20.45 -14.58 3.04
C GLY A 231 -21.92 -14.69 2.62
N GLU A 232 -22.85 -15.02 3.52
CA GLU A 232 -24.29 -15.12 3.26
C GLU A 232 -25.06 -13.82 3.53
N LEU A 233 -24.40 -12.83 4.18
CA LEU A 233 -25.00 -11.54 4.48
C LEU A 233 -25.23 -10.72 3.22
N GLN A 234 -26.38 -10.06 3.17
CA GLN A 234 -26.78 -9.17 2.09
C GLN A 234 -26.79 -7.71 2.54
N VAL A 235 -26.74 -6.79 1.58
CA VAL A 235 -26.90 -5.35 1.86
C VAL A 235 -28.30 -5.09 2.38
N GLY A 236 -28.39 -4.44 3.54
CA GLY A 236 -29.65 -4.18 4.24
C GLY A 236 -29.89 -5.11 5.43
N ASP A 237 -29.19 -6.25 5.54
CA ASP A 237 -29.27 -7.11 6.72
C ASP A 237 -28.84 -6.33 7.96
N VAL A 238 -29.46 -6.64 9.10
CA VAL A 238 -29.09 -6.06 10.41
C VAL A 238 -28.31 -7.09 11.20
N ILE A 239 -27.13 -6.69 11.65
CA ILE A 239 -26.25 -7.54 12.48
C ILE A 239 -26.05 -6.93 13.87
N VAL A 240 -25.88 -7.76 14.88
CA VAL A 240 -25.58 -7.36 16.25
C VAL A 240 -24.11 -7.60 16.54
N VAL A 241 -23.46 -6.58 17.10
CA VAL A 241 -22.05 -6.67 17.53
C VAL A 241 -21.98 -6.32 19.02
N ARG A 242 -21.58 -7.31 19.82
CA ARG A 242 -21.51 -7.19 21.28
C ARG A 242 -20.23 -6.49 21.74
N PRO A 243 -20.17 -6.01 22.98
CA PRO A 243 -18.95 -5.44 23.54
C PRO A 243 -17.74 -6.36 23.40
N GLY A 244 -16.61 -5.82 22.93
CA GLY A 244 -15.37 -6.57 22.71
C GLY A 244 -15.31 -7.39 21.42
N GLU A 245 -16.44 -7.56 20.71
CA GLU A 245 -16.48 -8.30 19.45
C GLU A 245 -15.91 -7.46 18.30
N ARG A 246 -15.44 -8.15 17.27
CA ARG A 246 -15.03 -7.52 16.01
C ARG A 246 -16.23 -7.33 15.11
N ILE A 247 -16.31 -6.16 14.47
CA ILE A 247 -17.34 -5.85 13.48
C ILE A 247 -17.11 -6.72 12.23
N PRO A 248 -18.09 -7.56 11.83
CA PRO A 248 -17.88 -8.51 10.74
C PRO A 248 -18.04 -7.89 9.34
N MET A 249 -18.81 -6.80 9.20
CA MET A 249 -19.14 -6.18 7.91
C MET A 249 -19.10 -4.65 7.97
N ASP A 250 -18.82 -4.01 6.83
CA ASP A 250 -19.02 -2.58 6.68
C ASP A 250 -20.51 -2.24 6.78
N GLY A 251 -20.86 -1.21 7.53
CA GLY A 251 -22.25 -0.83 7.74
C GLY A 251 -22.44 0.53 8.36
N THR A 252 -23.69 0.82 8.68
CA THR A 252 -24.10 2.03 9.39
C THR A 252 -24.76 1.62 10.69
N VAL A 253 -24.40 2.26 11.80
CA VAL A 253 -25.02 2.02 13.10
C VAL A 253 -26.50 2.38 13.02
N ARG A 254 -27.40 1.43 13.29
CA ARG A 254 -28.85 1.59 13.35
C ARG A 254 -29.26 2.02 14.75
N THR A 255 -28.81 1.28 15.77
CA THR A 255 -29.07 1.55 17.19
C THR A 255 -27.81 1.24 18.00
N GLY A 256 -27.72 1.84 19.18
CA GLY A 256 -26.59 1.67 20.09
C GLY A 256 -25.60 2.83 20.05
N HIS A 257 -24.71 2.82 21.05
CA HIS A 257 -23.63 3.79 21.23
C HIS A 257 -22.41 3.06 21.77
N ALA A 258 -21.26 3.21 21.14
CA ALA A 258 -20.02 2.57 21.58
C ALA A 258 -18.78 3.29 21.04
N ALA A 259 -17.70 3.21 21.81
CA ALA A 259 -16.38 3.64 21.39
C ALA A 259 -15.70 2.49 20.64
N VAL A 260 -15.46 2.63 19.33
CA VAL A 260 -14.93 1.60 18.45
C VAL A 260 -13.44 1.82 18.20
N ASN A 261 -12.65 0.76 18.39
CA ASN A 261 -11.23 0.75 18.07
C ASN A 261 -11.04 0.40 16.57
N GLN A 262 -10.64 1.37 15.79
CA GLN A 262 -10.38 1.22 14.35
C GLN A 262 -8.89 0.99 14.01
N ALA A 263 -8.02 0.87 15.01
CA ALA A 263 -6.58 0.67 14.81
C ALA A 263 -6.20 -0.48 13.87
N PRO A 264 -6.91 -1.62 13.84
CA PRO A 264 -6.59 -2.69 12.89
C PRO A 264 -6.71 -2.29 11.42
N ILE A 265 -7.46 -1.21 11.11
CA ILE A 265 -7.74 -0.75 9.75
C ILE A 265 -6.99 0.56 9.46
N THR A 266 -7.12 1.54 10.35
CA THR A 266 -6.59 2.89 10.15
C THR A 266 -5.17 3.07 10.69
N GLY A 267 -4.70 2.17 11.55
CA GLY A 267 -3.44 2.30 12.29
C GLY A 267 -3.52 3.28 13.47
N GLU A 268 -4.66 3.93 13.70
CA GLU A 268 -4.85 4.89 14.80
C GLU A 268 -5.36 4.19 16.07
N SER A 269 -4.61 4.31 17.17
CA SER A 269 -4.99 3.71 18.46
C SER A 269 -6.11 4.47 19.20
N ARG A 270 -6.63 5.55 18.61
CA ARG A 270 -7.70 6.33 19.22
C ARG A 270 -9.05 5.65 19.04
N LEU A 271 -9.79 5.52 20.15
CA LEU A 271 -11.18 5.08 20.13
C LEU A 271 -12.06 6.15 19.45
N VAL A 272 -12.93 5.72 18.56
CA VAL A 272 -13.87 6.60 17.82
C VAL A 272 -15.29 6.30 18.30
N GLU A 273 -15.96 7.31 18.86
CA GLU A 273 -17.36 7.17 19.28
C GLU A 273 -18.26 6.99 18.05
N LYS A 274 -19.16 6.02 18.13
CA LYS A 274 -20.15 5.68 17.09
C LYS A 274 -21.54 5.78 17.66
N GLU A 275 -22.34 6.57 16.96
CA GLU A 275 -23.74 6.86 17.26
C GLU A 275 -24.62 6.39 16.10
N PRO A 276 -25.95 6.31 16.26
CA PRO A 276 -26.85 6.01 15.14
C PRO A 276 -26.60 6.92 13.93
N GLY A 277 -26.45 6.32 12.75
CA GLY A 277 -26.06 7.00 11.51
C GLY A 277 -24.55 7.03 11.24
N ALA A 278 -23.70 6.67 12.19
CA ALA A 278 -22.26 6.61 12.00
C ALA A 278 -21.83 5.36 11.19
N ALA A 279 -20.89 5.53 10.24
CA ALA A 279 -20.31 4.43 9.50
C ALA A 279 -19.33 3.62 10.38
N VAL A 280 -19.35 2.30 10.22
CA VAL A 280 -18.44 1.36 10.86
C VAL A 280 -17.81 0.44 9.81
N PHE A 281 -16.60 -0.05 10.10
CA PHE A 281 -15.81 -0.84 9.17
C PHE A 281 -15.56 -2.25 9.69
N ALA A 282 -15.62 -3.23 8.79
CA ALA A 282 -15.27 -4.61 9.08
C ALA A 282 -13.86 -4.71 9.67
N GLY A 283 -13.69 -5.54 10.71
CA GLY A 283 -12.41 -5.73 11.41
C GLY A 283 -12.14 -4.76 12.56
N SER A 284 -12.90 -3.67 12.70
CA SER A 284 -12.85 -2.81 13.91
C SER A 284 -13.31 -3.59 15.13
N ILE A 285 -12.83 -3.19 16.31
CA ILE A 285 -13.20 -3.84 17.59
C ILE A 285 -14.20 -2.93 18.30
N ASN A 286 -15.39 -3.47 18.59
CA ASN A 286 -16.41 -2.77 19.36
C ASN A 286 -15.98 -2.63 20.83
N GLY A 287 -16.22 -1.47 21.43
CA GLY A 287 -15.91 -1.18 22.83
C GLY A 287 -16.98 -1.67 23.81
N GLU A 288 -17.46 -0.80 24.67
CA GLU A 288 -18.30 -1.17 25.80
C GLU A 288 -19.81 -1.25 25.51
N GLY A 289 -20.27 -0.73 24.36
CA GLY A 289 -21.68 -0.75 23.95
C GLY A 289 -22.04 -1.91 23.04
N SER A 290 -23.32 -2.29 22.93
CA SER A 290 -23.83 -3.16 21.88
C SER A 290 -24.28 -2.30 20.70
N LEU A 291 -23.92 -2.69 19.49
CA LEU A 291 -24.28 -1.99 18.26
C LEU A 291 -25.15 -2.89 17.38
N GLU A 292 -26.26 -2.36 16.87
CA GLU A 292 -26.97 -2.91 15.71
C GLU A 292 -26.50 -2.17 14.48
N ILE A 293 -26.04 -2.91 13.49
CA ILE A 293 -25.41 -2.36 12.29
C ILE A 293 -26.19 -2.84 11.06
N THR A 294 -26.64 -1.92 10.23
CA THR A 294 -27.17 -2.24 8.91
C THR A 294 -26.02 -2.43 7.94
N VAL A 295 -25.92 -3.60 7.32
CA VAL A 295 -24.88 -3.93 6.35
C VAL A 295 -25.00 -3.04 5.12
N SER A 296 -23.92 -2.37 4.75
CA SER A 296 -23.88 -1.45 3.61
C SER A 296 -23.18 -2.00 2.37
N ARG A 297 -22.39 -3.08 2.51
CA ARG A 297 -21.59 -3.68 1.43
C ARG A 297 -21.54 -5.19 1.56
N LEU A 298 -21.36 -5.88 0.42
CA LEU A 298 -21.13 -7.34 0.42
C LEU A 298 -19.76 -7.71 1.00
N ALA A 299 -19.62 -8.94 1.49
CA ALA A 299 -18.38 -9.44 2.08
C ALA A 299 -17.16 -9.29 1.17
N GLN A 300 -17.34 -9.50 -0.13
CA GLN A 300 -16.30 -9.35 -1.15
C GLN A 300 -15.92 -7.88 -1.43
N ASP A 301 -16.77 -6.92 -1.09
CA ASP A 301 -16.60 -5.49 -1.38
C ASP A 301 -16.40 -4.63 -0.13
N ASN A 302 -16.24 -5.28 1.04
CA ASN A 302 -15.95 -4.59 2.28
C ASN A 302 -14.54 -3.94 2.26
N THR A 303 -14.31 -3.01 3.18
CA THR A 303 -13.07 -2.23 3.24
C THR A 303 -11.83 -3.12 3.30
N ILE A 304 -11.85 -4.19 4.09
CA ILE A 304 -10.70 -5.13 4.22
C ILE A 304 -10.50 -5.93 2.94
N ALA A 305 -11.56 -6.47 2.32
CA ALA A 305 -11.44 -7.20 1.07
C ALA A 305 -10.82 -6.34 -0.04
N ARG A 306 -11.19 -5.04 -0.09
CA ARG A 306 -10.57 -4.08 -1.01
C ARG A 306 -9.11 -3.80 -0.66
N MET A 307 -8.77 -3.63 0.62
CA MET A 307 -7.38 -3.49 1.06
C MET A 307 -6.53 -4.67 0.60
N ILE A 308 -7.03 -5.89 0.77
CA ILE A 308 -6.33 -7.10 0.35
C ILE A 308 -6.11 -7.11 -1.15
N ARG A 309 -7.15 -6.86 -1.96
CA ARG A 309 -7.01 -6.76 -3.43
C ARG A 309 -5.99 -5.69 -3.84
N LEU A 310 -6.07 -4.50 -3.23
CA LEU A 310 -5.11 -3.42 -3.50
C LEU A 310 -3.68 -3.83 -3.17
N VAL A 311 -3.45 -4.57 -2.07
CA VAL A 311 -2.12 -5.09 -1.72
C VAL A 311 -1.69 -6.20 -2.67
N GLU A 312 -2.60 -7.08 -3.09
CA GLU A 312 -2.32 -8.15 -4.07
C GLU A 312 -1.98 -7.57 -5.45
N ASP A 313 -2.79 -6.64 -5.98
CA ASP A 313 -2.54 -5.93 -7.24
C ASP A 313 -1.24 -5.11 -7.17
N ALA A 314 -0.96 -4.54 -6.00
CA ALA A 314 0.26 -3.82 -5.73
C ALA A 314 1.51 -4.71 -5.88
N GLN A 315 1.44 -5.94 -5.41
CA GLN A 315 2.55 -6.89 -5.53
C GLN A 315 2.78 -7.36 -6.98
N GLU A 316 1.79 -7.25 -7.86
CA GLU A 316 1.94 -7.57 -9.27
C GLU A 316 2.78 -6.54 -10.02
N ARG A 317 2.82 -5.28 -9.59
CA ARG A 317 3.59 -4.20 -10.25
C ARG A 317 5.06 -4.22 -9.81
N ARG A 318 5.93 -4.82 -10.65
CA ARG A 318 7.38 -4.90 -10.37
C ARG A 318 8.03 -3.52 -10.37
N ALA A 319 8.82 -3.26 -9.32
CA ALA A 319 9.62 -2.04 -9.21
C ALA A 319 10.66 -1.91 -10.35
N PRO A 320 10.99 -0.69 -10.80
CA PRO A 320 12.08 -0.46 -11.75
C PRO A 320 13.41 -1.08 -11.32
N VAL A 321 13.75 -0.99 -10.03
CA VAL A 321 14.97 -1.62 -9.49
C VAL A 321 14.91 -3.15 -9.61
N GLN A 322 13.77 -3.77 -9.44
CA GLN A 322 13.60 -5.21 -9.62
C GLN A 322 13.79 -5.61 -11.07
N ARG A 323 13.19 -4.85 -12.01
CA ARG A 323 13.41 -5.04 -13.46
C ARG A 323 14.87 -4.85 -13.86
N PHE A 324 15.58 -3.92 -13.21
CA PHE A 324 17.02 -3.74 -13.42
C PHE A 324 17.81 -4.97 -12.98
N VAL A 325 17.55 -5.50 -11.77
CA VAL A 325 18.21 -6.71 -11.25
C VAL A 325 17.94 -7.92 -12.16
N ASP A 326 16.71 -8.07 -12.64
CA ASP A 326 16.33 -9.15 -13.57
C ASP A 326 17.07 -9.05 -14.90
N ARG A 327 17.14 -7.85 -15.48
CA ARG A 327 17.90 -7.60 -16.71
C ARG A 327 19.40 -7.81 -16.52
N PHE A 328 19.94 -7.34 -15.41
CA PHE A 328 21.34 -7.57 -15.06
C PHE A 328 21.64 -9.06 -14.98
N ALA A 329 20.88 -9.85 -14.25
CA ALA A 329 21.07 -11.29 -14.11
C ALA A 329 21.06 -12.02 -15.46
N LYS A 330 20.20 -11.61 -16.40
CA LYS A 330 20.09 -12.20 -17.74
C LYS A 330 21.39 -12.10 -18.55
N TYR A 331 22.12 -11.00 -18.44
CA TYR A 331 23.38 -10.80 -19.17
C TYR A 331 24.60 -11.23 -18.35
N TYR A 332 24.53 -11.04 -17.05
CA TYR A 332 25.62 -11.35 -16.12
C TYR A 332 25.93 -12.86 -16.10
N THR A 333 24.93 -13.72 -16.01
CA THR A 333 25.12 -15.17 -15.89
C THR A 333 25.89 -15.77 -17.10
N PRO A 334 25.50 -15.54 -18.37
CA PRO A 334 26.28 -16.01 -19.52
C PRO A 334 27.68 -15.39 -19.58
N ALA A 335 27.84 -14.12 -19.21
CA ALA A 335 29.15 -13.46 -19.22
C ALA A 335 30.11 -14.10 -18.20
N VAL A 336 29.61 -14.46 -17.03
CA VAL A 336 30.41 -15.17 -16.00
C VAL A 336 30.83 -16.56 -16.48
N VAL A 337 29.93 -17.31 -17.12
CA VAL A 337 30.27 -18.62 -17.71
C VAL A 337 31.35 -18.47 -18.76
N LEU A 338 31.22 -17.51 -19.66
CA LEU A 338 32.24 -17.23 -20.68
C LEU A 338 33.57 -16.85 -20.02
N LEU A 339 33.56 -15.98 -19.03
CA LEU A 339 34.76 -15.58 -18.29
C LEU A 339 35.42 -16.78 -17.60
N ALA A 340 34.64 -17.67 -16.98
CA ALA A 340 35.15 -18.87 -16.34
C ALA A 340 35.83 -19.82 -17.34
N VAL A 341 35.23 -20.00 -18.52
CA VAL A 341 35.85 -20.78 -19.60
C VAL A 341 37.11 -20.12 -20.08
N LEU A 342 37.14 -18.80 -20.27
CA LEU A 342 38.37 -18.08 -20.66
C LEU A 342 39.48 -18.19 -19.58
N VAL A 343 39.11 -18.03 -18.31
CA VAL A 343 40.09 -18.19 -17.20
C VAL A 343 40.65 -19.61 -17.16
N ALA A 344 39.82 -20.62 -17.40
CA ALA A 344 40.30 -22.01 -17.42
C ALA A 344 41.18 -22.32 -18.65
N ALA A 345 40.78 -21.83 -19.84
CA ALA A 345 41.40 -22.26 -21.10
C ALA A 345 42.59 -21.40 -21.56
N VAL A 346 42.48 -20.05 -21.46
CA VAL A 346 43.48 -19.14 -22.06
C VAL A 346 44.88 -19.32 -21.43
N PRO A 347 45.05 -19.34 -20.10
CA PRO A 347 46.39 -19.52 -19.49
C PRO A 347 47.01 -20.88 -19.83
N SER A 348 46.18 -21.91 -19.92
CA SER A 348 46.68 -23.25 -20.24
C SER A 348 47.03 -23.37 -21.70
N LEU A 349 46.26 -22.83 -22.67
CA LEU A 349 46.48 -22.93 -24.09
C LEU A 349 47.60 -22.02 -24.63
N PHE A 350 47.69 -20.78 -24.09
CA PHE A 350 48.55 -19.74 -24.64
C PHE A 350 49.82 -19.47 -23.77
N PHE A 351 49.74 -19.77 -22.46
CA PHE A 351 50.87 -19.48 -21.55
C PHE A 351 51.46 -20.73 -20.90
N GLY A 352 51.08 -21.95 -21.31
CA GLY A 352 51.64 -23.21 -20.83
C GLY A 352 51.40 -23.48 -19.33
N GLN A 353 50.38 -22.79 -18.75
CA GLN A 353 50.05 -22.95 -17.34
C GLN A 353 49.30 -24.26 -17.11
N PRO A 354 49.42 -24.89 -15.91
CA PRO A 354 48.76 -26.17 -15.64
C PRO A 354 47.23 -26.03 -15.64
N PHE A 355 46.57 -26.84 -16.47
CA PHE A 355 45.11 -26.89 -16.54
C PHE A 355 44.54 -27.58 -15.30
N TRP A 356 45.09 -28.75 -14.95
CA TRP A 356 44.71 -29.52 -13.76
C TRP A 356 45.58 -29.09 -12.57
N ASN A 357 45.18 -29.44 -11.35
CA ASN A 357 45.96 -29.20 -10.16
C ASN A 357 47.29 -30.00 -10.24
N PRO A 358 48.47 -29.37 -10.37
CA PRO A 358 49.73 -30.07 -10.47
C PRO A 358 50.12 -30.72 -9.15
N ASP A 359 49.79 -30.07 -8.02
CA ASP A 359 50.11 -30.48 -6.65
C ASP A 359 48.90 -30.20 -5.75
N PRO A 360 48.77 -30.86 -4.58
CA PRO A 360 47.71 -30.54 -3.60
C PRO A 360 47.73 -29.09 -3.09
N ALA A 361 48.88 -28.41 -3.18
CA ALA A 361 49.06 -27.04 -2.75
C ALA A 361 48.90 -26.00 -3.86
N THR A 362 48.81 -26.43 -5.14
CA THR A 362 48.76 -25.51 -6.31
C THR A 362 47.50 -25.75 -7.13
N PHE A 363 46.66 -24.75 -7.19
CA PHE A 363 45.42 -24.84 -7.94
C PHE A 363 45.63 -24.57 -9.42
N GLY A 364 45.19 -25.52 -10.27
CA GLY A 364 45.16 -25.38 -11.72
C GLY A 364 44.12 -24.36 -12.20
N TRP A 365 44.25 -23.97 -13.46
CA TRP A 365 43.37 -22.94 -14.01
C TRP A 365 41.94 -23.43 -14.20
N PHE A 366 41.69 -24.72 -14.36
CA PHE A 366 40.33 -25.28 -14.38
C PHE A 366 39.67 -25.12 -13.01
N TYR A 367 40.39 -25.39 -11.89
CA TYR A 367 39.90 -25.14 -10.54
C TYR A 367 39.53 -23.66 -10.34
N ARG A 368 40.41 -22.72 -10.78
CA ARG A 368 40.12 -21.26 -10.68
C ARG A 368 38.91 -20.87 -11.49
N GLY A 369 38.67 -21.43 -12.68
CA GLY A 369 37.48 -21.24 -13.46
C GLY A 369 36.20 -21.70 -12.74
N LEU A 370 36.24 -22.85 -12.06
CA LEU A 370 35.13 -23.38 -11.27
C LEU A 370 34.87 -22.52 -10.02
N ALA A 371 35.94 -22.14 -9.30
CA ALA A 371 35.85 -21.24 -8.15
C ALA A 371 35.22 -19.90 -8.53
N LEU A 372 35.52 -19.37 -9.72
CA LEU A 372 34.92 -18.18 -10.25
C LEU A 372 33.40 -18.34 -10.48
N LEU A 373 32.93 -19.48 -11.00
CA LEU A 373 31.52 -19.76 -11.18
C LEU A 373 30.75 -19.72 -9.85
N VAL A 374 31.32 -20.32 -8.78
CA VAL A 374 30.72 -20.36 -7.46
C VAL A 374 30.63 -18.96 -6.85
N VAL A 375 31.74 -18.22 -6.85
CA VAL A 375 31.85 -16.89 -6.24
C VAL A 375 31.01 -15.86 -6.98
N ALA A 376 30.88 -15.98 -8.29
CA ALA A 376 30.14 -15.05 -9.12
C ALA A 376 28.60 -15.17 -9.01
N CYS A 377 28.05 -16.14 -8.26
CA CYS A 377 26.60 -16.24 -8.08
C CYS A 377 26.00 -14.93 -7.50
N PRO A 378 25.06 -14.22 -8.17
CA PRO A 378 24.46 -12.99 -7.65
C PRO A 378 23.31 -13.24 -6.66
N CYS A 379 23.36 -14.33 -5.87
CA CYS A 379 22.25 -14.82 -5.03
C CYS A 379 21.72 -13.74 -4.08
N ALA A 380 22.61 -13.10 -3.30
CA ALA A 380 22.20 -12.06 -2.35
C ALA A 380 21.55 -10.84 -3.02
N LEU A 381 22.00 -10.47 -4.23
CA LEU A 381 21.43 -9.35 -4.98
C LEU A 381 20.00 -9.62 -5.42
N VAL A 382 19.74 -10.83 -5.89
CA VAL A 382 18.41 -11.24 -6.41
C VAL A 382 17.37 -11.33 -5.28
N ILE A 383 17.81 -11.77 -4.08
CA ILE A 383 16.93 -11.99 -2.92
C ILE A 383 16.63 -10.68 -2.19
N SER A 384 17.62 -9.82 -1.97
CA SER A 384 17.50 -8.68 -1.05
C SER A 384 16.48 -7.65 -1.52
N THR A 385 16.34 -7.43 -2.82
CA THR A 385 15.44 -6.41 -3.37
C THR A 385 13.95 -6.73 -3.13
N PRO A 386 13.40 -7.89 -3.56
CA PRO A 386 12.00 -8.19 -3.32
C PRO A 386 11.66 -8.30 -1.83
N VAL A 387 12.56 -8.86 -1.02
CA VAL A 387 12.34 -8.98 0.43
C VAL A 387 12.23 -7.60 1.10
N SER A 388 13.12 -6.67 0.75
CA SER A 388 13.08 -5.30 1.28
C SER A 388 11.81 -4.57 0.90
N LEU A 389 11.37 -4.67 -0.36
CA LEU A 389 10.14 -4.04 -0.85
C LEU A 389 8.90 -4.61 -0.17
N VAL A 390 8.77 -5.95 -0.07
CA VAL A 390 7.62 -6.59 0.57
C VAL A 390 7.57 -6.27 2.06
N SER A 391 8.71 -6.26 2.75
CA SER A 391 8.78 -5.86 4.16
C SER A 391 8.35 -4.42 4.38
N ALA A 392 8.77 -3.50 3.50
CA ALA A 392 8.37 -2.09 3.58
C ALA A 392 6.88 -1.91 3.32
N MET A 393 6.32 -2.55 2.29
CA MET A 393 4.88 -2.48 2.01
C MET A 393 4.05 -3.06 3.17
N SER A 394 4.50 -4.17 3.77
CA SER A 394 3.87 -4.74 4.96
C SER A 394 3.92 -3.80 6.16
N ALA A 395 5.06 -3.12 6.38
CA ALA A 395 5.20 -2.12 7.44
C ALA A 395 4.30 -0.90 7.19
N ALA A 396 4.22 -0.41 5.94
CA ALA A 396 3.32 0.67 5.55
C ALA A 396 1.86 0.32 5.83
N ALA A 397 1.41 -0.86 5.39
CA ALA A 397 0.03 -1.32 5.56
C ALA A 397 -0.38 -1.42 7.04
N ARG A 398 0.52 -1.90 7.92
CA ARG A 398 0.28 -1.94 9.38
C ARG A 398 0.13 -0.56 10.02
N ASN A 399 0.68 0.47 9.38
CA ASN A 399 0.56 1.86 9.83
C ASN A 399 -0.52 2.63 9.03
N GLY A 400 -1.47 1.92 8.41
CA GLY A 400 -2.58 2.53 7.70
C GLY A 400 -2.21 3.19 6.37
N VAL A 401 -1.06 2.83 5.77
CA VAL A 401 -0.64 3.33 4.45
C VAL A 401 -0.62 2.19 3.45
N LEU A 402 -1.50 2.25 2.46
CA LEU A 402 -1.53 1.31 1.35
C LEU A 402 -0.73 1.84 0.18
N ILE A 403 0.31 1.11 -0.24
CA ILE A 403 1.16 1.44 -1.38
C ILE A 403 0.90 0.43 -2.49
N LYS A 404 0.47 0.89 -3.67
CA LYS A 404 0.13 0.04 -4.82
C LYS A 404 1.37 -0.44 -5.58
N GLY A 405 2.31 -1.06 -4.88
CA GLY A 405 3.44 -1.76 -5.48
C GLY A 405 4.81 -1.20 -5.20
N GLY A 406 5.81 -2.04 -5.49
CA GLY A 406 7.21 -1.64 -5.35
C GLY A 406 7.58 -0.48 -6.28
N ALA A 407 6.90 -0.34 -7.43
CA ALA A 407 7.09 0.79 -8.33
C ALA A 407 6.64 2.11 -7.70
N CYS A 408 5.49 2.12 -7.00
CA CYS A 408 4.98 3.30 -6.30
C CYS A 408 5.86 3.63 -5.08
N LEU A 409 6.35 2.60 -4.36
CA LEU A 409 7.32 2.80 -3.27
C LEU A 409 8.63 3.43 -3.79
N GLU A 410 9.16 2.97 -4.94
CA GLU A 410 10.35 3.57 -5.56
C GLU A 410 10.07 5.01 -6.06
N ALA A 411 8.90 5.26 -6.65
CA ALA A 411 8.49 6.59 -7.11
C ALA A 411 8.39 7.57 -5.92
N LEU A 412 7.82 7.13 -4.79
CA LEU A 412 7.72 7.92 -3.56
C LEU A 412 9.08 8.35 -3.02
N ASN A 413 10.13 7.52 -3.15
CA ASN A 413 11.50 7.88 -2.81
C ASN A 413 12.05 9.06 -3.64
N ARG A 414 11.59 9.19 -4.90
CA ARG A 414 12.07 10.22 -5.83
C ARG A 414 11.36 11.56 -5.68
N VAL A 415 10.27 11.62 -4.91
CA VAL A 415 9.47 12.84 -4.69
C VAL A 415 10.35 13.97 -4.15
N ARG A 416 10.19 15.17 -4.74
CA ARG A 416 10.87 16.40 -4.35
C ARG A 416 9.93 17.51 -3.90
N ALA A 417 8.66 17.43 -4.31
CA ALA A 417 7.62 18.34 -3.84
C ALA A 417 6.32 17.59 -3.60
N VAL A 418 5.52 18.06 -2.65
CA VAL A 418 4.19 17.53 -2.34
C VAL A 418 3.18 18.65 -2.59
N ALA A 419 2.24 18.40 -3.49
CA ALA A 419 1.10 19.25 -3.76
C ALA A 419 -0.11 18.71 -2.98
N PHE A 420 -0.76 19.54 -2.20
CA PHE A 420 -1.97 19.22 -1.44
C PHE A 420 -3.17 19.93 -2.04
N ASP A 421 -4.27 19.21 -2.20
CA ASP A 421 -5.57 19.89 -2.26
C ASP A 421 -5.89 20.53 -0.91
N LYS A 422 -6.75 21.55 -0.89
CA LYS A 422 -7.15 22.23 0.34
C LYS A 422 -8.30 21.47 1.02
N THR A 423 -9.43 21.36 0.31
CA THR A 423 -10.71 20.95 0.91
C THR A 423 -10.78 19.44 1.10
N GLY A 424 -11.14 19.00 2.32
CA GLY A 424 -11.14 17.55 2.63
C GLY A 424 -9.75 16.94 2.81
N THR A 425 -8.67 17.63 2.39
CA THR A 425 -7.27 17.20 2.49
C THR A 425 -6.55 17.90 3.64
N LEU A 426 -6.13 19.15 3.49
CA LEU A 426 -5.52 19.94 4.58
C LEU A 426 -6.56 20.41 5.60
N THR A 427 -7.80 20.51 5.19
CA THR A 427 -8.95 20.85 6.02
C THR A 427 -9.88 19.66 6.17
N THR A 428 -10.82 19.75 7.12
CA THR A 428 -11.80 18.68 7.35
C THR A 428 -12.91 18.63 6.28
N GLY A 429 -13.00 19.65 5.40
CA GLY A 429 -14.12 19.82 4.48
C GLY A 429 -15.43 20.13 5.19
N ARG A 430 -15.39 20.40 6.48
CA ARG A 430 -16.53 20.74 7.32
C ARG A 430 -16.35 22.14 7.86
N PRO A 431 -17.09 23.14 7.32
CA PRO A 431 -17.09 24.48 7.87
C PRO A 431 -17.53 24.47 9.33
N ALA A 432 -17.02 25.41 10.13
CA ALA A 432 -17.46 25.66 11.49
C ALA A 432 -17.82 27.13 11.66
N VAL A 433 -18.78 27.43 12.53
CA VAL A 433 -19.08 28.80 12.94
C VAL A 433 -17.96 29.28 13.86
N ILE A 434 -17.28 30.35 13.45
CA ILE A 434 -16.17 30.93 14.21
C ILE A 434 -16.55 32.23 14.93
N ALA A 435 -17.55 32.95 14.42
CA ALA A 435 -18.05 34.15 15.07
C ALA A 435 -19.53 34.35 14.74
N VAL A 436 -20.27 34.92 15.68
CA VAL A 436 -21.63 35.42 15.49
C VAL A 436 -21.69 36.85 16.02
N ARG A 437 -22.16 37.77 15.19
CA ARG A 437 -22.32 39.21 15.52
C ARG A 437 -23.75 39.64 15.23
N ALA A 438 -24.47 40.08 16.25
CA ALA A 438 -25.80 40.68 16.10
C ALA A 438 -25.65 42.18 15.76
N ALA A 439 -26.63 42.76 15.10
CA ALA A 439 -26.73 44.18 14.85
C ALA A 439 -26.66 44.98 16.16
N GLY A 440 -25.79 46.00 16.24
CA GLY A 440 -25.59 46.80 17.44
C GLY A 440 -24.86 46.14 18.58
N CYS A 441 -24.29 44.96 18.41
CA CYS A 441 -23.46 44.31 19.43
C CYS A 441 -22.03 44.89 19.42
N ASP A 442 -21.60 45.44 20.54
CA ASP A 442 -20.33 46.19 20.71
C ASP A 442 -19.07 45.27 20.70
N THR A 443 -19.23 44.00 20.37
CA THR A 443 -18.11 43.02 20.34
C THR A 443 -17.26 43.10 19.06
N ALA A 444 -16.98 44.31 18.58
CA ALA A 444 -16.17 44.56 17.37
C ALA A 444 -14.75 44.00 17.48
N ASN A 445 -14.28 43.53 18.64
CA ASN A 445 -12.93 43.00 18.85
C ASN A 445 -12.84 41.55 19.32
N SER A 446 -13.95 40.85 19.59
CA SER A 446 -13.85 39.44 19.97
C SER A 446 -14.07 38.53 18.78
N ARG A 447 -12.98 37.90 18.29
CA ARG A 447 -13.02 36.74 17.38
C ARG A 447 -13.60 35.48 18.03
N LEU A 448 -14.23 35.64 19.20
CA LEU A 448 -14.95 34.60 19.94
C LEU A 448 -16.43 34.67 19.58
N ILE A 449 -17.05 33.54 19.44
CA ILE A 449 -18.49 33.40 19.24
C ILE A 449 -19.16 34.17 20.41
N GLY A 450 -19.79 35.33 20.13
CA GLY A 450 -20.42 36.17 21.13
C GLY A 450 -21.47 35.40 21.95
N HIS A 451 -21.41 35.45 23.26
CA HIS A 451 -22.37 34.83 24.16
C HIS A 451 -23.36 35.91 24.69
N CYS A 452 -24.03 36.59 23.78
CA CYS A 452 -25.09 37.52 24.16
C CYS A 452 -26.44 37.03 23.56
N ALA A 453 -27.54 37.41 24.25
CA ALA A 453 -28.87 36.96 23.82
C ALA A 453 -29.21 37.33 22.37
N ALA A 454 -28.73 38.47 21.87
CA ALA A 454 -28.95 38.90 20.48
C ALA A 454 -28.12 38.00 19.49
N CYS A 455 -26.87 37.62 19.81
CA CYS A 455 -26.08 36.69 19.00
C CYS A 455 -26.70 35.29 19.00
N ASP A 456 -27.24 34.84 20.14
CA ASP A 456 -27.93 33.56 20.26
C ASP A 456 -29.24 33.54 19.44
N GLU A 457 -29.97 34.67 19.37
CA GLU A 457 -31.14 34.83 18.51
C GLU A 457 -30.78 34.70 17.01
N VAL A 458 -29.71 35.37 16.54
CA VAL A 458 -29.18 35.24 15.19
C VAL A 458 -28.91 33.79 14.84
N LEU A 459 -28.20 33.06 15.72
CA LEU A 459 -27.82 31.68 15.49
C LEU A 459 -29.02 30.71 15.54
N ALA A 460 -29.96 30.94 16.48
CA ALA A 460 -31.15 30.12 16.62
C ALA A 460 -32.06 30.23 15.40
N LEU A 461 -32.32 31.44 14.91
CA LEU A 461 -33.18 31.68 13.74
C LEU A 461 -32.52 31.12 12.47
N ALA A 462 -31.22 31.35 12.30
CA ALA A 462 -30.49 30.77 11.16
C ALA A 462 -30.51 29.25 11.22
N GLY A 463 -30.27 28.64 12.38
CA GLY A 463 -30.33 27.18 12.56
C GLY A 463 -31.72 26.59 12.26
N ALA A 464 -32.78 27.29 12.64
CA ALA A 464 -34.15 26.83 12.36
C ALA A 464 -34.51 26.85 10.85
N VAL A 465 -34.00 27.84 10.09
CA VAL A 465 -34.19 27.91 8.60
C VAL A 465 -33.32 26.86 7.92
N GLU A 466 -32.05 26.71 8.31
CA GLU A 466 -31.09 25.81 7.71
C GLU A 466 -31.33 24.33 8.03
N ARG A 467 -32.22 24.00 8.96
CA ARG A 467 -32.54 22.61 9.36
C ARG A 467 -32.98 21.71 8.21
N ARG A 468 -33.47 22.30 7.11
CA ARG A 468 -33.94 21.59 5.90
C ARG A 468 -33.03 21.79 4.70
N SER A 469 -31.87 22.38 4.89
CA SER A 469 -30.86 22.62 3.86
C SER A 469 -29.77 21.55 3.94
N GLU A 470 -29.40 20.98 2.80
CA GLU A 470 -28.29 20.03 2.69
C GLU A 470 -26.92 20.70 2.48
N HIS A 471 -26.90 22.02 2.49
CA HIS A 471 -25.66 22.77 2.25
C HIS A 471 -24.67 22.62 3.39
N PRO A 472 -23.34 22.45 3.14
CA PRO A 472 -22.34 22.30 4.22
C PRO A 472 -22.33 23.44 5.24
N LEU A 473 -22.59 24.69 4.81
CA LEU A 473 -22.70 25.84 5.72
C LEU A 473 -23.93 25.73 6.64
N ALA A 474 -25.05 25.19 6.13
CA ALA A 474 -26.26 24.94 6.91
C ALA A 474 -25.98 23.96 8.06
N HIS A 475 -25.30 22.87 7.75
CA HIS A 475 -24.91 21.89 8.76
C HIS A 475 -24.04 22.49 9.87
N ALA A 476 -23.08 23.35 9.50
CA ALA A 476 -22.23 24.05 10.45
C ALA A 476 -23.05 24.98 11.38
N ILE A 477 -24.00 25.73 10.82
CA ILE A 477 -24.88 26.63 11.58
C ILE A 477 -25.78 25.84 12.53
N MET A 478 -26.39 24.74 12.06
CA MET A 478 -27.20 23.84 12.87
C MET A 478 -26.39 23.24 14.04
N LEU A 479 -25.19 22.72 13.74
CA LEU A 479 -24.32 22.13 14.75
C LEU A 479 -23.98 23.16 15.85
N ALA A 480 -23.62 24.38 15.45
CA ALA A 480 -23.31 25.45 16.40
C ALA A 480 -24.55 25.87 17.23
N SER A 481 -25.74 25.90 16.61
CA SER A 481 -27.01 26.15 17.31
C SER A 481 -27.31 25.08 18.36
N ASN A 482 -27.19 23.80 17.96
CA ASN A 482 -27.44 22.66 18.86
C ASN A 482 -26.46 22.62 20.03
N GLN A 483 -25.15 22.84 19.79
CA GLN A 483 -24.13 22.88 20.84
C GLN A 483 -24.38 23.95 21.91
N ARG A 484 -25.12 25.00 21.55
CA ARG A 484 -25.54 26.05 22.46
C ARG A 484 -26.92 25.81 23.10
N GLY A 485 -27.60 24.71 22.77
CA GLY A 485 -28.96 24.43 23.25
C GLY A 485 -30.01 25.41 22.72
N LEU A 486 -29.78 25.94 21.49
CA LEU A 486 -30.66 26.91 20.84
C LEU A 486 -31.61 26.23 19.84
N ASP A 487 -31.71 24.93 19.84
CA ASP A 487 -32.53 24.09 18.93
C ASP A 487 -34.03 24.04 19.29
N ARG A 488 -34.48 24.84 20.26
CA ARG A 488 -35.82 24.89 20.78
C ARG A 488 -36.84 25.54 19.80
N LEU A 489 -36.38 26.29 18.82
CA LEU A 489 -37.23 26.88 17.82
C LEU A 489 -37.81 25.81 16.89
N PRO A 490 -39.09 25.90 16.52
CA PRO A 490 -39.67 25.03 15.49
C PRO A 490 -38.92 25.19 14.16
N ALA A 491 -38.89 24.14 13.36
CA ALA A 491 -38.33 24.24 12.00
C ALA A 491 -39.11 25.27 11.20
N ALA A 492 -38.42 26.05 10.35
CA ALA A 492 -39.06 27.03 9.50
C ALA A 492 -40.01 26.35 8.50
N GLU A 493 -41.16 27.05 8.27
CA GLU A 493 -42.14 26.68 7.25
C GLU A 493 -41.79 27.37 5.92
N GLY A 494 -42.25 26.78 4.78
CA GLY A 494 -42.08 27.40 3.46
C GLY A 494 -40.61 27.66 3.07
N VAL A 495 -39.69 26.81 3.49
CA VAL A 495 -38.27 26.99 3.22
C VAL A 495 -37.99 26.92 1.72
N THR A 496 -37.38 27.98 1.19
CA THR A 496 -37.07 28.13 -0.23
C THR A 496 -35.62 28.48 -0.42
N ALA A 497 -34.92 27.66 -1.21
CA ALA A 497 -33.52 27.93 -1.58
C ALA A 497 -33.48 29.01 -2.67
N LEU A 498 -32.73 30.09 -2.44
CA LEU A 498 -32.47 31.16 -3.39
C LEU A 498 -31.09 30.89 -4.02
N VAL A 499 -31.06 30.30 -5.22
CA VAL A 499 -29.86 29.84 -5.88
C VAL A 499 -28.77 30.92 -5.94
N GLY A 500 -27.62 30.67 -5.34
CA GLY A 500 -26.48 31.57 -5.25
C GLY A 500 -26.69 32.80 -4.34
N ARG A 501 -27.78 32.83 -3.55
CA ARG A 501 -28.14 33.97 -2.68
C ARG A 501 -28.30 33.58 -1.22
N GLY A 502 -28.90 32.41 -0.95
CA GLY A 502 -29.16 31.93 0.40
C GLY A 502 -30.43 31.11 0.52
N VAL A 503 -31.03 31.08 1.70
CA VAL A 503 -32.26 30.33 2.03
C VAL A 503 -33.22 31.26 2.79
N SER A 504 -34.50 31.19 2.50
CA SER A 504 -35.54 31.90 3.22
C SER A 504 -36.58 30.94 3.78
N GLY A 505 -37.19 31.29 4.89
CA GLY A 505 -38.26 30.51 5.51
C GLY A 505 -39.07 31.36 6.51
N THR A 506 -40.17 30.84 7.00
CA THR A 506 -41.06 31.52 7.97
C THR A 506 -40.98 30.81 9.32
N ILE A 507 -40.74 31.55 10.41
CA ILE A 507 -40.69 31.02 11.78
C ILE A 507 -41.67 31.84 12.64
N GLY A 508 -42.74 31.21 13.14
CA GLY A 508 -43.75 31.89 13.95
C GLY A 508 -44.41 33.08 13.26
N GLY A 509 -44.61 33.00 11.95
CA GLY A 509 -45.18 34.04 11.14
C GLY A 509 -44.22 35.14 10.67
N ARG A 510 -42.94 35.12 11.10
CA ARG A 510 -41.89 36.08 10.69
C ARG A 510 -41.05 35.49 9.57
N SER A 511 -40.84 36.26 8.52
CA SER A 511 -39.97 35.90 7.40
C SER A 511 -38.50 36.02 7.81
N VAL A 512 -37.74 34.95 7.71
CA VAL A 512 -36.30 34.90 8.01
C VAL A 512 -35.54 34.57 6.74
N LEU A 513 -34.49 35.32 6.45
CA LEU A 513 -33.58 35.11 5.32
C LEU A 513 -32.15 34.94 5.83
N VAL A 514 -31.51 33.87 5.37
CA VAL A 514 -30.08 33.57 5.62
C VAL A 514 -29.41 33.61 4.25
N GLY A 515 -28.38 34.47 4.07
CA GLY A 515 -27.80 34.64 2.74
C GLY A 515 -26.42 35.25 2.68
N SER A 516 -25.87 35.32 1.48
CA SER A 516 -24.52 35.86 1.24
C SER A 516 -24.47 37.38 1.42
N HIS A 517 -23.36 37.93 1.89
CA HIS A 517 -23.11 39.37 2.00
C HIS A 517 -23.41 40.11 0.69
N ARG A 518 -23.02 39.56 -0.47
CA ARG A 518 -23.26 40.14 -1.81
C ARG A 518 -24.74 40.30 -2.12
N TYR A 519 -25.59 39.41 -1.61
CA TYR A 519 -27.05 39.52 -1.80
C TYR A 519 -27.64 40.57 -0.86
N PHE A 520 -27.20 40.61 0.39
CA PHE A 520 -27.67 41.59 1.39
C PHE A 520 -27.33 43.03 0.97
N ASP A 521 -26.15 43.31 0.43
CA ASP A 521 -25.75 44.63 -0.08
C ASP A 521 -26.75 45.21 -1.08
N ARG A 522 -27.47 44.34 -1.81
CA ARG A 522 -28.43 44.78 -2.84
C ARG A 522 -29.88 44.79 -2.36
N ALA A 523 -30.22 43.95 -1.41
CA ALA A 523 -31.63 43.65 -1.09
C ALA A 523 -32.01 44.07 0.33
N ILE A 524 -31.10 44.14 1.29
CA ILE A 524 -31.39 44.35 2.71
C ILE A 524 -30.56 45.51 3.25
N ARG A 525 -31.24 46.53 3.81
CA ARG A 525 -30.55 47.65 4.45
C ARG A 525 -29.81 47.21 5.74
N HIS A 526 -28.56 47.53 5.86
CA HIS A 526 -27.74 47.29 7.05
C HIS A 526 -26.74 48.44 7.26
N ALA A 527 -26.20 48.56 8.48
CA ALA A 527 -25.30 49.65 8.81
C ALA A 527 -23.96 49.51 8.06
N ALA A 528 -23.38 50.63 7.66
CA ALA A 528 -22.07 50.64 6.97
C ALA A 528 -20.96 50.00 7.81
N GLY A 529 -21.09 49.93 9.15
CA GLY A 529 -20.21 49.22 10.05
C GLY A 529 -20.27 47.70 9.88
N ASP A 530 -21.47 47.17 9.78
CA ASP A 530 -21.71 45.72 9.61
C ASP A 530 -21.23 45.25 8.21
N CYS A 531 -21.48 46.07 7.18
CA CYS A 531 -20.97 45.83 5.84
C CYS A 531 -19.45 45.76 5.83
N ARG A 532 -18.75 46.75 6.41
CA ARG A 532 -17.28 46.73 6.50
C ARG A 532 -16.76 45.52 7.29
N ALA A 533 -17.43 45.13 8.36
CA ALA A 533 -17.05 43.97 9.14
C ALA A 533 -17.18 42.67 8.36
N ALA A 534 -18.28 42.49 7.59
CA ALA A 534 -18.44 41.33 6.73
C ALA A 534 -17.44 41.31 5.58
N GLN A 535 -17.14 42.47 4.98
CA GLN A 535 -16.10 42.62 3.95
C GLN A 535 -14.70 42.30 4.51
N ALA A 536 -14.39 42.77 5.75
CA ALA A 536 -13.13 42.46 6.41
C ALA A 536 -12.99 40.94 6.70
N ASP A 537 -14.07 40.29 7.11
CA ASP A 537 -14.08 38.82 7.27
C ASP A 537 -13.84 38.10 5.93
N ALA A 538 -14.53 38.52 4.88
CA ALA A 538 -14.32 37.97 3.53
C ALA A 538 -12.87 38.20 3.05
N ALA A 539 -12.34 39.41 3.23
CA ALA A 539 -10.94 39.74 2.89
C ALA A 539 -9.93 38.92 3.74
N ALA A 540 -10.29 38.54 4.95
CA ALA A 540 -9.50 37.64 5.80
C ALA A 540 -9.67 36.15 5.45
N GLY A 541 -10.44 35.81 4.38
CA GLY A 541 -10.66 34.46 3.89
C GLY A 541 -11.69 33.67 4.69
N TYR A 542 -12.61 34.34 5.37
CA TYR A 542 -13.77 33.73 6.03
C TYR A 542 -15.03 33.84 5.15
N THR A 543 -16.04 33.06 5.47
CA THR A 543 -17.32 33.10 4.77
C THR A 543 -18.38 33.76 5.66
N PRO A 544 -18.68 35.07 5.46
CA PRO A 544 -19.73 35.74 6.20
C PRO A 544 -21.11 35.38 5.58
N VAL A 545 -22.01 34.94 6.42
CA VAL A 545 -23.43 34.68 6.13
C VAL A 545 -24.27 35.63 6.95
N MET A 546 -25.12 36.40 6.31
CA MET A 546 -25.95 37.40 6.95
C MET A 546 -27.37 36.87 7.21
N VAL A 547 -28.00 37.34 8.26
CA VAL A 547 -29.34 36.96 8.69
C VAL A 547 -30.21 38.19 8.78
N SER A 548 -31.41 38.11 8.26
CA SER A 548 -32.45 39.17 8.42
C SER A 548 -33.79 38.57 8.83
N VAL A 549 -34.58 39.38 9.49
CA VAL A 549 -35.98 39.07 9.88
C VAL A 549 -36.87 40.20 9.40
N GLU A 550 -37.97 39.86 8.72
CA GLU A 550 -38.96 40.82 8.14
C GLU A 550 -38.27 41.88 7.24
N GLY A 551 -37.14 41.58 6.63
CA GLY A 551 -36.37 42.51 5.81
C GLY A 551 -35.37 43.40 6.58
N ASP A 552 -35.35 43.34 7.90
CA ASP A 552 -34.37 44.05 8.72
C ASP A 552 -33.17 43.17 9.01
N TYR A 553 -31.98 43.73 8.89
CA TYR A 553 -30.72 43.03 9.22
C TYR A 553 -30.61 42.71 10.71
N LEU A 554 -30.42 41.44 11.03
CA LEU A 554 -30.29 40.94 12.40
C LEU A 554 -28.85 40.71 12.83
N GLY A 555 -27.98 40.20 11.94
CA GLY A 555 -26.61 39.91 12.27
C GLY A 555 -25.88 39.10 11.19
N THR A 556 -24.58 38.82 11.48
CA THR A 556 -23.69 38.03 10.63
C THR A 556 -23.15 36.83 11.37
N ILE A 557 -23.16 35.65 10.72
CA ILE A 557 -22.51 34.43 11.15
C ILE A 557 -21.29 34.25 10.24
N THR A 558 -20.10 34.16 10.82
CA THR A 558 -18.85 33.98 10.09
C THR A 558 -18.41 32.54 10.19
N LEU A 559 -18.23 31.88 9.06
CA LEU A 559 -17.81 30.48 8.97
C LEU A 559 -16.41 30.35 8.40
N ALA A 560 -15.75 29.29 8.74
CA ALA A 560 -14.46 28.92 8.15
C ALA A 560 -14.33 27.40 8.03
N ASP A 561 -13.62 26.97 7.02
CA ASP A 561 -13.19 25.57 6.94
C ASP A 561 -12.10 25.32 8.00
N THR A 562 -12.19 24.18 8.67
CA THR A 562 -11.35 23.84 9.81
C THR A 562 -10.11 23.08 9.35
N VAL A 563 -8.92 23.60 9.68
CA VAL A 563 -7.65 22.92 9.43
C VAL A 563 -7.59 21.63 10.26
N ARG A 564 -7.20 20.50 9.65
CA ARG A 564 -6.99 19.25 10.37
C ARG A 564 -5.86 19.42 11.41
N ALA A 565 -6.00 18.82 12.58
CA ALA A 565 -5.00 18.91 13.65
C ALA A 565 -3.63 18.38 13.19
N SER A 566 -3.62 17.34 12.32
CA SER A 566 -2.40 16.72 11.80
C SER A 566 -1.72 17.50 10.67
N SER A 567 -2.42 18.43 9.99
CA SER A 567 -1.90 19.10 8.78
C SER A 567 -0.63 19.91 9.03
N ARG A 568 -0.61 20.71 10.10
CA ARG A 568 0.56 21.55 10.42
C ARG A 568 1.80 20.69 10.71
N GLU A 569 1.61 19.64 11.51
CA GLU A 569 2.69 18.73 11.87
C GLU A 569 3.21 17.96 10.66
N ALA A 570 2.30 17.43 9.83
CA ALA A 570 2.65 16.72 8.59
C ALA A 570 3.45 17.61 7.63
N VAL A 571 3.00 18.85 7.39
CA VAL A 571 3.73 19.80 6.54
C VAL A 571 5.11 20.12 7.10
N ALA A 572 5.22 20.33 8.42
CA ALA A 572 6.51 20.57 9.06
C ALA A 572 7.47 19.38 8.90
N GLN A 573 6.98 18.14 9.09
CA GLN A 573 7.77 16.93 8.90
C GLN A 573 8.18 16.71 7.44
N ILE A 574 7.30 17.00 6.47
CA ILE A 574 7.62 16.92 5.04
C ILE A 574 8.72 17.92 4.67
N LYS A 575 8.64 19.15 5.18
CA LYS A 575 9.69 20.15 5.01
C LYS A 575 11.02 19.73 5.65
N ALA A 576 10.97 19.12 6.82
CA ALA A 576 12.16 18.58 7.48
C ALA A 576 12.82 17.45 6.67
N LEU A 577 12.06 16.72 5.84
CA LEU A 577 12.58 15.76 4.87
C LEU A 577 13.21 16.43 3.62
N GLY A 578 13.26 17.76 3.56
CA GLY A 578 13.82 18.55 2.44
C GLY A 578 12.91 18.65 1.22
N LEU A 579 11.59 18.49 1.40
CA LEU A 579 10.60 18.56 0.32
C LEU A 579 9.90 19.93 0.31
N SER A 580 9.59 20.44 -0.88
CA SER A 580 8.74 21.60 -1.04
C SER A 580 7.28 21.22 -0.85
N VAL A 581 6.48 22.10 -0.24
CA VAL A 581 5.05 21.86 0.00
C VAL A 581 4.25 22.97 -0.66
N VAL A 582 3.35 22.60 -1.58
CA VAL A 582 2.49 23.50 -2.36
C VAL A 582 1.02 23.16 -2.06
N MET A 583 0.17 24.15 -2.00
CA MET A 583 -1.28 23.95 -1.90
C MET A 583 -1.94 24.36 -3.22
N LEU A 584 -2.78 23.48 -3.76
CA LEU A 584 -3.60 23.72 -4.97
C LEU A 584 -5.07 23.72 -4.57
N THR A 585 -5.83 24.75 -4.95
CA THR A 585 -7.26 24.82 -4.61
C THR A 585 -8.06 25.59 -5.64
N GLY A 586 -9.34 25.22 -5.79
CA GLY A 586 -10.32 26.01 -6.56
C GLY A 586 -10.95 27.17 -5.80
N ASP A 587 -10.65 27.31 -4.52
CA ASP A 587 -11.21 28.37 -3.68
C ASP A 587 -10.56 29.73 -3.92
N GLU A 588 -11.22 30.78 -3.40
CA GLU A 588 -10.75 32.16 -3.48
C GLU A 588 -9.36 32.34 -2.81
N GLN A 589 -8.55 33.23 -3.38
CA GLN A 589 -7.15 33.48 -3.00
C GLN A 589 -7.01 33.78 -1.49
N ALA A 590 -7.85 34.65 -0.93
CA ALA A 590 -7.75 35.05 0.48
C ALA A 590 -7.95 33.88 1.46
N GLY A 591 -8.93 33.00 1.19
CA GLY A 591 -9.20 31.80 1.97
C GLY A 591 -8.04 30.79 1.88
N ALA A 592 -7.50 30.64 0.68
CA ALA A 592 -6.37 29.77 0.41
C ALA A 592 -5.10 30.24 1.14
N GLU A 593 -4.75 31.51 1.04
CA GLU A 593 -3.58 32.08 1.71
C GLU A 593 -3.66 31.96 3.25
N ARG A 594 -4.83 32.21 3.81
CA ARG A 594 -5.07 32.03 5.25
C ARG A 594 -4.80 30.60 5.71
N ILE A 595 -5.35 29.61 5.00
CA ILE A 595 -5.13 28.18 5.32
C ILE A 595 -3.66 27.81 5.07
N GLY A 596 -3.09 28.26 3.96
CA GLY A 596 -1.68 28.02 3.62
C GLY A 596 -0.72 28.54 4.70
N ALA A 597 -0.95 29.74 5.19
CA ALA A 597 -0.18 30.33 6.31
C ALA A 597 -0.40 29.56 7.62
N ALA A 598 -1.64 29.16 7.94
CA ALA A 598 -1.95 28.41 9.15
C ALA A 598 -1.29 27.03 9.18
N VAL A 599 -1.16 26.37 8.04
CA VAL A 599 -0.53 25.04 7.89
C VAL A 599 0.97 25.16 7.65
N GLY A 600 1.42 26.29 7.09
CA GLY A 600 2.82 26.58 6.83
C GLY A 600 3.30 26.01 5.48
N VAL A 601 2.47 25.98 4.43
CA VAL A 601 2.91 25.59 3.08
C VAL A 601 3.90 26.62 2.50
N SER A 602 4.63 26.23 1.46
CA SER A 602 5.65 27.11 0.85
C SER A 602 5.08 27.99 -0.25
N GLU A 603 4.04 27.52 -0.94
CA GLU A 603 3.42 28.19 -2.09
C GLU A 603 1.91 27.82 -2.10
N VAL A 604 1.08 28.77 -2.52
CA VAL A 604 -0.37 28.61 -2.67
C VAL A 604 -0.76 28.98 -4.09
N GLN A 605 -1.49 28.12 -4.77
CA GLN A 605 -2.13 28.38 -6.05
C GLN A 605 -3.64 28.19 -5.88
N ALA A 606 -4.38 29.28 -6.01
CA ALA A 606 -5.81 29.34 -5.76
C ALA A 606 -6.62 29.56 -7.05
N GLU A 607 -7.95 29.51 -6.95
CA GLU A 607 -8.89 29.75 -8.05
C GLU A 607 -8.69 28.83 -9.26
N LEU A 608 -8.17 27.61 -9.03
CA LEU A 608 -7.88 26.64 -10.08
C LEU A 608 -9.12 25.82 -10.44
N LEU A 609 -9.47 25.79 -11.72
CA LEU A 609 -10.39 24.81 -12.27
C LEU A 609 -9.75 23.41 -12.26
N PRO A 610 -10.53 22.31 -12.30
CA PRO A 610 -9.99 20.94 -12.30
C PRO A 610 -8.89 20.71 -13.36
N GLU A 611 -9.09 21.22 -14.58
CA GLU A 611 -8.11 21.13 -15.67
C GLU A 611 -6.84 21.96 -15.38
N GLN A 612 -6.98 23.09 -14.71
CA GLN A 612 -5.86 23.94 -14.31
C GLN A 612 -5.07 23.31 -13.16
N LYS A 613 -5.69 22.50 -12.28
CA LYS A 613 -4.98 21.72 -11.28
C LYS A 613 -4.04 20.70 -11.94
N VAL A 614 -4.46 20.05 -13.03
CA VAL A 614 -3.60 19.13 -13.82
C VAL A 614 -2.41 19.89 -14.38
N ALA A 615 -2.64 21.02 -15.05
CA ALA A 615 -1.57 21.84 -15.60
C ALA A 615 -0.61 22.36 -14.50
N ALA A 616 -1.13 22.70 -13.31
CA ALA A 616 -0.32 23.11 -12.16
C ALA A 616 0.59 21.95 -11.68
N VAL A 617 0.07 20.72 -11.61
CA VAL A 617 0.88 19.53 -11.26
C VAL A 617 1.97 19.29 -12.29
N GLU A 618 1.67 19.40 -13.59
CA GLU A 618 2.67 19.28 -14.66
C GLU A 618 3.77 20.37 -14.58
N ALA A 619 3.38 21.61 -14.30
CA ALA A 619 4.33 22.70 -14.10
C ALA A 619 5.22 22.46 -12.86
N LEU A 620 4.67 21.94 -11.77
CA LEU A 620 5.43 21.55 -10.59
C LEU A 620 6.40 20.39 -10.90
N GLN A 621 5.99 19.43 -11.73
CA GLN A 621 6.88 18.35 -12.17
C GLN A 621 8.03 18.86 -13.03
N GLN A 622 7.80 19.84 -13.89
CA GLN A 622 8.86 20.47 -14.67
C GLN A 622 9.85 21.21 -13.76
N ARG A 623 9.37 21.84 -12.69
CA ARG A 623 10.19 22.64 -11.75
C ARG A 623 10.96 21.81 -10.74
N TYR A 624 10.33 20.78 -10.17
CA TYR A 624 10.88 19.98 -9.05
C TYR A 624 11.28 18.56 -9.44
N GLY A 625 10.88 18.08 -10.60
CA GLY A 625 11.00 16.68 -11.00
C GLY A 625 9.79 15.86 -10.50
N ALA A 626 10.01 14.82 -9.68
CA ALA A 626 8.90 14.01 -9.18
C ALA A 626 8.08 14.76 -8.12
N VAL A 627 6.78 14.84 -8.33
CA VAL A 627 5.80 15.50 -7.45
C VAL A 627 4.78 14.47 -6.98
N ALA A 628 4.46 14.50 -5.68
CA ALA A 628 3.32 13.79 -5.14
C ALA A 628 2.11 14.73 -5.06
N MET A 629 0.93 14.29 -5.52
CA MET A 629 -0.33 15.01 -5.34
C MET A 629 -1.18 14.30 -4.30
N VAL A 630 -1.70 15.04 -3.33
CA VAL A 630 -2.54 14.53 -2.24
C VAL A 630 -3.93 15.15 -2.36
N GLY A 631 -4.95 14.30 -2.43
CA GLY A 631 -6.37 14.71 -2.56
C GLY A 631 -7.32 13.68 -1.96
N ASP A 632 -8.60 14.06 -1.79
CA ASP A 632 -9.64 13.22 -1.18
C ASP A 632 -10.79 12.88 -2.14
N GLY A 633 -10.96 13.65 -3.22
CA GLY A 633 -12.16 13.74 -4.00
C GLY A 633 -12.09 13.27 -5.45
N ILE A 634 -13.28 13.19 -6.06
CA ILE A 634 -13.46 12.90 -7.48
C ILE A 634 -12.84 14.01 -8.34
N ASN A 635 -12.88 15.25 -7.86
CA ASN A 635 -12.39 16.42 -8.58
C ASN A 635 -10.85 16.42 -8.74
N ASP A 636 -10.15 15.74 -7.85
CA ASP A 636 -8.68 15.66 -7.86
C ASP A 636 -8.16 14.43 -8.62
N THR A 637 -9.04 13.51 -9.01
CA THR A 637 -8.66 12.26 -9.70
C THR A 637 -7.77 12.49 -10.93
N PRO A 638 -8.04 13.47 -11.82
CA PRO A 638 -7.15 13.74 -12.95
C PRO A 638 -5.77 14.25 -12.51
N ALA A 639 -5.69 15.10 -11.49
CA ALA A 639 -4.43 15.61 -10.94
C ALA A 639 -3.64 14.51 -10.22
N LEU A 640 -4.31 13.61 -9.47
CA LEU A 640 -3.71 12.43 -8.84
C LEU A 640 -3.10 11.48 -9.89
N ALA A 641 -3.83 11.24 -10.99
CA ALA A 641 -3.35 10.38 -12.08
C ALA A 641 -2.15 10.96 -12.85
N THR A 642 -2.07 12.30 -12.94
CA THR A 642 -1.00 13.01 -13.65
C THR A 642 0.28 13.12 -12.81
N ALA A 643 0.15 13.15 -11.49
CA ALA A 643 1.27 13.26 -10.57
C ALA A 643 2.27 12.09 -10.70
N GLY A 644 3.53 12.34 -10.33
CA GLY A 644 4.55 11.28 -10.23
C GLY A 644 4.18 10.22 -9.19
N VAL A 645 3.40 10.60 -8.16
CA VAL A 645 2.75 9.72 -7.19
C VAL A 645 1.43 10.35 -6.78
N GLY A 646 0.31 9.70 -7.09
CA GLY A 646 -1.01 10.09 -6.59
C GLY A 646 -1.26 9.52 -5.20
N ILE A 647 -1.73 10.33 -4.26
CA ILE A 647 -1.99 9.94 -2.87
C ILE A 647 -3.41 10.30 -2.50
N ALA A 648 -4.24 9.30 -2.20
CA ALA A 648 -5.61 9.49 -1.75
C ALA A 648 -5.72 9.40 -0.23
N ILE A 649 -6.60 10.21 0.36
CA ILE A 649 -7.00 10.13 1.75
C ILE A 649 -8.31 9.35 1.82
N GLY A 650 -8.30 8.20 2.52
CA GLY A 650 -9.41 7.26 2.57
C GLY A 650 -10.17 7.19 3.91
N GLY A 651 -10.01 8.15 4.80
CA GLY A 651 -10.56 8.13 6.16
C GLY A 651 -12.09 8.04 6.25
N ALA A 652 -12.63 7.95 7.46
CA ALA A 652 -14.03 7.69 7.81
C ALA A 652 -15.05 8.70 7.23
N HIS A 653 -14.61 9.76 6.59
CA HIS A 653 -15.43 10.85 6.10
C HIS A 653 -15.47 10.99 4.57
N GLY A 654 -15.01 9.92 3.85
CA GLY A 654 -15.35 9.78 2.44
C GLY A 654 -14.34 10.25 1.42
N GLY A 655 -13.11 9.75 1.48
CA GLY A 655 -12.33 9.68 0.25
C GLY A 655 -13.14 8.92 -0.81
N SER A 656 -13.31 9.47 -2.00
CA SER A 656 -14.11 8.79 -3.03
C SER A 656 -13.45 7.46 -3.39
N ASN A 657 -14.26 6.41 -3.55
CA ASN A 657 -13.76 5.11 -4.03
C ASN A 657 -12.90 5.27 -5.30
N GLN A 658 -13.27 6.22 -6.16
CA GLN A 658 -12.56 6.52 -7.40
C GLN A 658 -11.18 7.12 -7.16
N ALA A 659 -11.02 8.03 -6.18
CA ALA A 659 -9.71 8.55 -5.82
C ALA A 659 -8.80 7.45 -5.27
N MET A 660 -9.34 6.57 -4.39
CA MET A 660 -8.59 5.42 -3.86
C MET A 660 -8.20 4.42 -4.95
N GLU A 661 -9.03 4.20 -5.97
CA GLU A 661 -8.70 3.32 -7.09
C GLU A 661 -7.63 3.92 -8.00
N THR A 662 -7.63 5.21 -8.21
CA THR A 662 -6.71 5.92 -9.12
C THR A 662 -5.35 6.17 -8.47
N ALA A 663 -5.31 6.50 -7.19
CA ALA A 663 -4.07 6.87 -6.49
C ALA A 663 -3.09 5.69 -6.36
N ASP A 664 -1.80 5.99 -6.36
CA ASP A 664 -0.69 5.03 -6.14
C ASP A 664 -0.52 4.67 -4.66
N VAL A 665 -0.89 5.59 -3.78
CA VAL A 665 -0.82 5.44 -2.33
C VAL A 665 -2.15 5.87 -1.72
N THR A 666 -2.64 5.11 -0.74
CA THR A 666 -3.86 5.46 -0.01
C THR A 666 -3.56 5.54 1.49
N LEU A 667 -3.86 6.68 2.10
CA LEU A 667 -3.86 6.84 3.55
C LEU A 667 -5.22 6.38 4.07
N MET A 668 -5.22 5.36 4.93
CA MET A 668 -6.47 4.73 5.41
C MET A 668 -7.16 5.53 6.53
N SER A 669 -6.47 6.53 7.06
CA SER A 669 -6.99 7.45 8.07
C SER A 669 -6.94 8.90 7.58
N ASP A 670 -7.58 9.77 8.37
CA ASP A 670 -7.55 11.22 8.18
C ASP A 670 -6.25 11.87 8.70
N ASP A 671 -5.29 11.06 9.18
CA ASP A 671 -4.04 11.53 9.75
C ASP A 671 -2.96 11.72 8.68
N LEU A 672 -2.71 12.96 8.31
CA LEU A 672 -1.71 13.31 7.31
C LEU A 672 -0.25 13.01 7.74
N ARG A 673 0.02 12.71 9.04
CA ARG A 673 1.35 12.30 9.51
C ARG A 673 1.79 10.95 8.95
N GLN A 674 0.85 10.16 8.44
CA GLN A 674 1.15 8.92 7.69
C GLN A 674 1.95 9.19 6.41
N LEU A 675 1.81 10.36 5.80
CA LEU A 675 2.52 10.70 4.56
C LEU A 675 4.03 10.90 4.76
N PRO A 676 4.52 11.75 5.68
CA PRO A 676 5.96 11.84 5.95
C PRO A 676 6.55 10.51 6.43
N PHE A 677 5.80 9.70 7.20
CA PHE A 677 6.19 8.33 7.53
C PHE A 677 6.40 7.47 6.26
N ALA A 678 5.45 7.48 5.32
CA ALA A 678 5.53 6.69 4.08
C ALA A 678 6.73 7.11 3.21
N ILE A 679 7.00 8.42 3.09
CA ILE A 679 8.16 8.95 2.38
C ILE A 679 9.47 8.53 3.06
N GLY A 680 9.53 8.65 4.39
CA GLY A 680 10.68 8.21 5.19
C GLY A 680 10.98 6.72 5.03
N LEU A 681 9.94 5.89 5.12
CA LEU A 681 10.02 4.44 4.92
C LEU A 681 10.52 4.08 3.52
N SER A 682 10.00 4.77 2.49
CA SER A 682 10.42 4.58 1.10
C SER A 682 11.92 4.89 0.94
N ARG A 683 12.39 6.01 1.46
CA ARG A 683 13.80 6.41 1.41
C ARG A 683 14.72 5.40 2.12
N ALA A 684 14.36 4.99 3.33
CA ALA A 684 15.12 3.99 4.09
C ALA A 684 15.18 2.64 3.37
N THR A 685 14.08 2.22 2.77
CA THR A 685 14.00 0.97 1.99
C THR A 685 14.91 1.02 0.77
N MET A 686 14.83 2.10 -0.02
CA MET A 686 15.67 2.25 -1.22
C MET A 686 17.15 2.39 -0.87
N GLN A 687 17.48 3.05 0.23
CA GLN A 687 18.86 3.09 0.74
C GLN A 687 19.36 1.70 1.10
N THR A 688 18.55 0.90 1.81
CA THR A 688 18.88 -0.49 2.15
C THR A 688 19.11 -1.33 0.89
N VAL A 689 18.23 -1.22 -0.10
CA VAL A 689 18.38 -1.92 -1.39
C VAL A 689 19.71 -1.56 -2.06
N TRP A 690 20.03 -0.27 -2.15
CA TRP A 690 21.28 0.18 -2.79
C TRP A 690 22.53 -0.23 -2.02
N ILE A 691 22.50 -0.17 -0.69
CA ILE A 691 23.60 -0.67 0.15
C ILE A 691 23.83 -2.17 -0.12
N ASN A 692 22.78 -2.97 -0.14
CA ASN A 692 22.86 -4.41 -0.41
C ASN A 692 23.42 -4.69 -1.82
N VAL A 693 22.99 -3.94 -2.82
CA VAL A 693 23.50 -4.04 -4.21
C VAL A 693 25.00 -3.75 -4.26
N VAL A 694 25.40 -2.61 -3.73
CA VAL A 694 26.83 -2.17 -3.76
C VAL A 694 27.71 -3.11 -2.96
N LEU A 695 27.29 -3.52 -1.76
CA LEU A 695 28.04 -4.46 -0.92
C LEU A 695 28.18 -5.82 -1.59
N SER A 696 27.08 -6.35 -2.16
CA SER A 696 27.09 -7.63 -2.87
C SER A 696 28.06 -7.63 -4.07
N ILE A 697 28.05 -6.57 -4.87
CA ILE A 697 28.96 -6.43 -6.02
C ILE A 697 30.40 -6.23 -5.54
N GLY A 698 30.63 -5.37 -4.53
CA GLY A 698 31.96 -5.06 -4.01
C GLY A 698 32.65 -6.29 -3.43
N ILE A 699 31.98 -7.07 -2.59
CA ILE A 699 32.52 -8.33 -2.03
C ILE A 699 32.89 -9.30 -3.17
N LYS A 700 32.05 -9.42 -4.20
CA LYS A 700 32.30 -10.32 -5.33
C LYS A 700 33.51 -9.90 -6.16
N LEU A 701 33.70 -8.61 -6.40
CA LEU A 701 34.87 -8.11 -7.10
C LEU A 701 36.17 -8.42 -6.34
N VAL A 702 36.15 -8.28 -5.01
CA VAL A 702 37.29 -8.66 -4.16
C VAL A 702 37.57 -10.16 -4.26
N PHE A 703 36.55 -10.99 -4.09
CA PHE A 703 36.73 -12.45 -4.21
C PHE A 703 37.16 -12.89 -5.62
N LEU A 704 36.62 -12.27 -6.66
CA LEU A 704 37.02 -12.51 -8.03
C LEU A 704 38.54 -12.24 -8.21
N LEU A 705 39.03 -11.12 -7.69
CA LEU A 705 40.44 -10.77 -7.73
C LEU A 705 41.30 -11.80 -6.98
N LEU A 706 40.86 -12.23 -5.79
CA LEU A 706 41.57 -13.25 -4.98
C LEU A 706 41.67 -14.59 -5.71
N VAL A 707 40.57 -15.03 -6.38
CA VAL A 707 40.56 -16.26 -7.19
C VAL A 707 41.51 -16.14 -8.37
N LEU A 708 41.55 -15.02 -9.09
CA LEU A 708 42.48 -14.79 -10.20
C LEU A 708 43.94 -14.78 -9.74
N LEU A 709 44.20 -14.23 -8.55
CA LEU A 709 45.55 -14.25 -7.94
C LEU A 709 45.95 -15.64 -7.40
N GLY A 710 45.00 -16.61 -7.34
CA GLY A 710 45.26 -17.95 -6.82
C GLY A 710 45.29 -18.04 -5.28
N ILE A 711 44.78 -17.01 -4.59
CA ILE A 711 44.73 -16.96 -3.11
C ILE A 711 43.36 -17.51 -2.62
N GLY A 712 42.34 -17.47 -3.47
CA GLY A 712 40.99 -17.94 -3.14
C GLY A 712 40.81 -19.43 -3.43
N THR A 713 40.31 -20.18 -2.45
CA THR A 713 39.83 -21.57 -2.59
C THR A 713 38.32 -21.57 -2.83
N MET A 714 37.75 -22.70 -3.29
CA MET A 714 36.27 -22.85 -3.47
C MET A 714 35.53 -22.70 -2.15
#